data_49c47f30fe88bda93d677adba3824233
#
_entry.id   49c47f30fe88bda93d677adba3824233
#
_cell.length_a   1.000
_cell.length_b   1.000
_cell.length_c   1.000
_cell.angle_alpha   90.00
_cell.angle_beta   90.00
_cell.angle_gamma   90.00
#
_symmetry.space_group_name_H-M   'P 1'
#
loop_
_entity.id
_entity.type
_entity.pdbx_description
1 polymer ?
#
loop_
_entity_poly.entity_id
_entity_poly.type
_entity_poly.pdbx_seq_one_letter_code
_entity_poly.pdbx_strand_id
1 'polypeptide(L)'
;MNNGYGQQIVSTKANTLYALSKVIKKSKIEKMYILPVAEFENNRENVLRDITETYGGEQIIVRSSSSKEDSFKTSNAGHYESILGIDSGDSEQVNSAIEKVIASYQKDIEILDHEQILVQRQAQNVKFSGVIFTRDIQGNRPYYLINYDDQGSTDSVTSGSGGKTLWIVKNASISEIDEPWGKLIDAVQEIELFLNGMALDIEFAINEKGEIIIFQVRPLVASYKQVQKMDDGDFFSRIKGIKEQYNNNKSALNGRTMMFSDMAFWNPSEIIGSNPRSLEYSLYEEILLKHAWNQGIAEIGYRRLPNKLMFKLGNKPYISVEYSFYSLLPQSLDEKLALKLVDFYCNKLKKDLTAHDKIEFEIAYTTYDFCTEKNSRELLENGFSKEERDTFLKALFTLTNDCLTGFKELTDKDLLSLKLMDNIRQPIEEALDAGGLSTKEMFRSIMILLDAITRYGTPQFTRQARLAFMARAFCRTLVFAGYFTDEEMDNFTKSINTISSEFDNDFERYSVGKMSMEDFNKKYGHLRSGTYDIRTDRYDKMNFRPVSNRRKDQFKNNGIKTLDHEKLKKAIDEVGFNVTPEEFIEFLKSAIKQREYFKFEFTRSLSLVLELLINIGNDIDIKRRDLSWLNVDDIMECVSTADPASLRQELINRINGRRQENSFNRNIIMPAVITDERDIDFIPVAEARPNFITARHIEGEVIVLEDEPDADIRDKIVAIPKADPGYEWIFTKGIKGFITKYGGVASHMAIRCAEFEIPAAIGCGEKIYDYVTSTSYLDMDCRNGKIEEGIQYKNLRALITQREGVNQYGDPTDILESAYVRFYELLGFIPVPVSNHTKNFERLFDEKVDLLIVVGGGSLDSRYYDKKHDDELQPHRDAMEEKLIRYCISHGIPIIATCRGMQYINVLFGGKLHYHPKLKVKRPRGEDHKVFLVKENREIYVNNYHKDCIFTDNLAPCFTPVAVDKENDVVEAYESEAMKILALQWHPERRFETANALEETRKIVLDFIRKHIG
;
A
#
# COMPACT_ATOMS: atom_id res chain seq x y z
N MET A 1 43.25 -3.82 -23.02
CA MET A 1 43.82 -4.86 -22.13
C MET A 1 43.53 -4.42 -20.70
N ASN A 2 42.44 -4.87 -20.05
CA ASN A 2 42.20 -4.72 -18.60
C ASN A 2 40.85 -5.31 -18.17
N ASN A 3 40.38 -6.40 -18.77
CA ASN A 3 39.11 -7.05 -18.40
C ASN A 3 39.23 -8.16 -17.34
N GLY A 4 40.36 -8.33 -16.70
CA GLY A 4 40.62 -9.48 -15.80
C GLY A 4 40.80 -9.13 -14.32
N TYR A 5 41.23 -7.93 -13.99
CA TYR A 5 41.62 -7.62 -12.60
C TYR A 5 40.43 -7.40 -11.66
N GLY A 6 39.34 -6.78 -12.11
CA GLY A 6 38.17 -6.51 -11.26
C GLY A 6 37.37 -7.77 -10.90
N GLN A 7 37.29 -8.76 -11.80
CA GLN A 7 36.60 -10.04 -11.54
C GLN A 7 37.34 -10.95 -10.54
N GLN A 8 38.68 -10.78 -10.36
CA GLN A 8 39.47 -11.54 -9.40
C GLN A 8 39.36 -11.01 -7.96
N ILE A 9 38.87 -9.77 -7.76
CA ILE A 9 38.81 -9.12 -6.44
C ILE A 9 37.51 -9.44 -5.71
N VAL A 10 36.40 -9.57 -6.42
CA VAL A 10 35.11 -9.96 -5.85
C VAL A 10 35.11 -11.46 -5.60
N SER A 11 35.16 -11.82 -4.32
CA SER A 11 35.22 -13.19 -3.84
C SER A 11 34.25 -13.35 -2.66
N THR A 12 34.68 -13.97 -1.56
CA THR A 12 33.86 -13.98 -0.32
C THR A 12 33.79 -12.58 0.29
N LYS A 13 32.77 -12.34 1.14
CA LYS A 13 32.58 -11.07 1.87
C LYS A 13 33.87 -10.57 2.51
N ALA A 14 34.55 -11.44 3.27
CA ALA A 14 35.81 -11.11 3.96
C ALA A 14 36.93 -10.71 2.99
N ASN A 15 37.17 -11.49 1.94
CA ASN A 15 38.24 -11.24 0.98
C ASN A 15 37.98 -9.97 0.16
N THR A 16 36.75 -9.71 -0.25
CA THR A 16 36.39 -8.48 -0.97
C THR A 16 36.62 -7.24 -0.09
N LEU A 17 36.18 -7.26 1.16
CA LEU A 17 36.43 -6.16 2.10
C LEU A 17 37.93 -5.97 2.39
N TYR A 18 38.67 -7.06 2.54
CA TYR A 18 40.11 -6.99 2.75
C TYR A 18 40.83 -6.36 1.56
N ALA A 19 40.48 -6.71 0.34
CA ALA A 19 41.05 -6.10 -0.85
C ALA A 19 40.75 -4.60 -0.95
N LEU A 20 39.48 -4.22 -0.68
CA LEU A 20 39.03 -2.84 -0.69
C LEU A 20 39.70 -1.99 0.40
N SER A 21 39.89 -2.54 1.62
CA SER A 21 40.50 -1.80 2.73
C SER A 21 41.92 -1.25 2.44
N LYS A 22 42.60 -1.80 1.43
CA LYS A 22 43.93 -1.36 1.02
C LYS A 22 43.91 -0.20 0.03
N VAL A 23 42.78 0.07 -0.62
CA VAL A 23 42.71 1.00 -1.76
C VAL A 23 41.72 2.14 -1.58
N ILE A 24 40.63 1.94 -0.87
CA ILE A 24 39.61 2.99 -0.65
C ILE A 24 40.15 4.04 0.35
N LYS A 25 39.76 5.31 0.10
CA LYS A 25 40.14 6.47 0.91
C LYS A 25 38.96 7.31 1.37
N LYS A 26 37.82 7.23 0.66
CA LYS A 26 36.65 8.05 0.90
C LYS A 26 35.68 7.39 1.87
N SER A 27 35.88 6.09 2.13
CA SER A 27 35.10 5.32 3.12
C SER A 27 36.08 4.46 3.95
N LYS A 28 35.53 3.92 5.05
CA LYS A 28 36.27 3.11 6.01
C LYS A 28 35.72 1.69 6.02
N ILE A 29 36.59 0.72 6.15
CA ILE A 29 36.20 -0.63 6.52
C ILE A 29 36.76 -0.85 7.93
N GLU A 30 35.91 -1.27 8.87
CA GLU A 30 36.31 -1.50 10.26
C GLU A 30 37.33 -2.62 10.34
N LYS A 31 38.16 -2.58 11.39
CA LYS A 31 39.20 -3.60 11.66
C LYS A 31 38.58 -4.99 11.60
N MET A 32 39.20 -5.88 10.84
CA MET A 32 38.68 -7.22 10.59
C MET A 32 39.73 -8.31 10.87
N TYR A 33 39.25 -9.47 11.31
CA TYR A 33 40.00 -10.72 11.45
C TYR A 33 39.26 -11.78 10.63
N ILE A 34 39.95 -12.34 9.63
CA ILE A 34 39.39 -13.36 8.72
C ILE A 34 39.81 -14.72 9.26
N LEU A 35 38.85 -15.55 9.58
CA LEU A 35 39.01 -16.83 10.21
C LEU A 35 38.53 -17.96 9.31
N PRO A 36 39.38 -18.81 8.74
CA PRO A 36 38.96 -20.07 8.12
C PRO A 36 38.32 -21.00 9.16
N VAL A 37 37.19 -21.63 8.82
CA VAL A 37 36.47 -22.55 9.73
C VAL A 37 37.42 -23.68 10.21
N ALA A 38 38.17 -24.27 9.30
CA ALA A 38 39.16 -25.33 9.63
C ALA A 38 40.24 -24.88 10.63
N GLU A 39 40.63 -23.61 10.65
CA GLU A 39 41.58 -23.05 11.60
C GLU A 39 40.96 -22.96 13.01
N PHE A 40 39.72 -22.54 13.12
CA PHE A 40 39.02 -22.50 14.39
C PHE A 40 38.85 -23.91 15.00
N GLU A 41 38.49 -24.90 14.20
CA GLU A 41 38.30 -26.27 14.66
C GLU A 41 39.61 -26.87 15.17
N ASN A 42 40.74 -26.54 14.53
CA ASN A 42 42.04 -27.11 14.87
C ASN A 42 42.81 -26.35 15.98
N ASN A 43 42.59 -25.03 16.15
CA ASN A 43 43.40 -24.15 17.01
C ASN A 43 42.53 -23.19 17.86
N ARG A 44 41.39 -23.63 18.33
CA ARG A 44 40.35 -22.81 19.01
C ARG A 44 40.92 -21.83 20.06
N GLU A 45 41.71 -22.32 21.02
CA GLU A 45 42.23 -21.48 22.12
C GLU A 45 43.14 -20.36 21.63
N ASN A 46 43.99 -20.63 20.63
CA ASN A 46 44.85 -19.62 20.06
C ASN A 46 44.04 -18.57 19.29
N VAL A 47 43.06 -19.00 18.51
CA VAL A 47 42.16 -18.09 17.76
C VAL A 47 41.40 -17.14 18.71
N LEU A 48 40.83 -17.66 19.79
CA LEU A 48 40.13 -16.84 20.78
C LEU A 48 41.07 -15.82 21.45
N ARG A 49 42.31 -16.22 21.79
CA ARG A 49 43.29 -15.32 22.33
C ARG A 49 43.68 -14.23 21.32
N ASP A 50 43.93 -14.60 20.06
CA ASP A 50 44.29 -13.66 19.00
C ASP A 50 43.19 -12.63 18.72
N ILE A 51 41.90 -13.04 18.78
CA ILE A 51 40.75 -12.13 18.67
C ILE A 51 40.74 -11.17 19.85
N THR A 52 40.91 -11.66 21.09
CA THR A 52 40.95 -10.83 22.30
C THR A 52 42.10 -9.84 22.24
N GLU A 53 43.32 -10.26 21.85
CA GLU A 53 44.50 -9.38 21.68
C GLU A 53 44.24 -8.35 20.54
N THR A 54 43.57 -8.76 19.47
CA THR A 54 43.31 -7.92 18.31
C THR A 54 42.33 -6.76 18.63
N TYR A 55 41.32 -7.00 19.45
CA TYR A 55 40.24 -6.04 19.68
C TYR A 55 40.22 -5.42 21.09
N GLY A 56 40.91 -6.03 22.05
CA GLY A 56 41.21 -5.43 23.38
C GLY A 56 39.94 -5.15 24.22
N GLY A 57 38.86 -5.94 24.11
CA GLY A 57 37.59 -5.74 24.81
C GLY A 57 36.63 -4.81 24.09
N GLU A 58 36.90 -4.46 22.84
CA GLU A 58 35.93 -3.69 22.02
C GLU A 58 34.76 -4.59 21.59
N GLN A 59 33.61 -3.97 21.32
CA GLN A 59 32.46 -4.65 20.73
C GLN A 59 32.76 -5.10 19.31
N ILE A 60 32.47 -6.36 19.02
CA ILE A 60 32.68 -6.98 17.70
C ILE A 60 31.38 -7.60 17.17
N ILE A 61 31.38 -7.83 15.86
CA ILE A 61 30.37 -8.60 15.14
C ILE A 61 31.04 -9.83 14.53
N VAL A 62 30.39 -10.99 14.63
CA VAL A 62 30.80 -12.23 13.99
C VAL A 62 29.86 -12.53 12.85
N ARG A 63 30.37 -12.59 11.62
CA ARG A 63 29.56 -12.68 10.39
C ARG A 63 29.97 -13.89 9.56
N SER A 64 29.02 -14.44 8.82
CA SER A 64 29.30 -15.40 7.76
C SER A 64 30.10 -14.76 6.61
N SER A 65 30.91 -15.58 5.95
CA SER A 65 31.65 -15.23 4.74
C SER A 65 31.83 -16.47 3.86
N SER A 66 30.70 -17.00 3.38
CA SER A 66 30.67 -18.21 2.55
C SER A 66 30.90 -17.87 1.07
N SER A 67 31.55 -18.78 0.37
CA SER A 67 31.70 -18.71 -1.09
C SER A 67 30.37 -18.86 -1.85
N LYS A 68 29.34 -19.41 -1.18
CA LYS A 68 27.98 -19.60 -1.74
C LYS A 68 27.07 -18.40 -1.50
N GLU A 69 27.42 -17.48 -0.58
CA GLU A 69 26.63 -16.30 -0.22
C GLU A 69 26.70 -15.21 -1.31
N ASP A 70 27.88 -14.95 -1.85
CA ASP A 70 28.21 -13.84 -2.75
C ASP A 70 28.58 -14.32 -4.17
N SER A 71 27.76 -15.15 -4.82
CA SER A 71 28.03 -15.63 -6.16
C SER A 71 27.47 -14.73 -7.26
N PHE A 72 28.10 -14.69 -8.44
CA PHE A 72 27.61 -13.97 -9.63
C PHE A 72 26.26 -14.48 -10.18
N LYS A 73 25.73 -15.61 -9.69
CA LYS A 73 24.52 -16.26 -10.25
C LYS A 73 23.35 -16.28 -9.26
N THR A 74 23.60 -16.23 -7.98
CA THR A 74 22.57 -16.32 -6.92
C THR A 74 22.93 -15.39 -5.77
N SER A 75 21.96 -14.65 -5.26
CA SER A 75 22.09 -13.87 -4.02
C SER A 75 21.31 -14.60 -2.91
N ASN A 76 22.03 -15.17 -1.96
CA ASN A 76 21.46 -15.83 -0.77
C ASN A 76 21.57 -14.89 0.45
N ALA A 77 21.23 -13.62 0.27
CA ALA A 77 21.25 -12.62 1.34
C ALA A 77 20.38 -13.07 2.53
N GLY A 78 20.94 -13.03 3.73
CA GLY A 78 20.24 -13.41 4.96
C GLY A 78 20.10 -14.92 5.20
N HIS A 79 20.71 -15.77 4.40
CA HIS A 79 20.65 -17.22 4.59
C HIS A 79 21.50 -17.69 5.79
N TYR A 80 22.61 -17.01 6.09
CA TYR A 80 23.52 -17.30 7.18
C TYR A 80 23.50 -16.24 8.27
N GLU A 81 23.91 -16.61 9.49
CA GLU A 81 23.79 -15.75 10.67
C GLU A 81 24.92 -14.72 10.80
N SER A 82 24.55 -13.59 11.40
CA SER A 82 25.46 -12.54 11.87
C SER A 82 25.11 -12.20 13.32
N ILE A 83 26.09 -12.27 14.22
CA ILE A 83 25.92 -12.05 15.66
C ILE A 83 26.57 -10.74 16.06
N LEU A 84 25.75 -9.79 16.53
CA LEU A 84 26.17 -8.45 16.96
C LEU A 84 26.37 -8.37 18.47
N GLY A 85 27.07 -7.34 18.92
CA GLY A 85 27.15 -6.97 20.35
C GLY A 85 28.02 -7.93 21.19
N ILE A 86 29.03 -8.54 20.59
CA ILE A 86 29.94 -9.46 21.27
C ILE A 86 31.08 -8.69 21.91
N ASP A 87 31.29 -8.88 23.21
CA ASP A 87 32.47 -8.36 23.88
C ASP A 87 33.70 -9.24 23.53
N SER A 88 34.67 -8.64 22.81
CA SER A 88 35.90 -9.37 22.42
C SER A 88 36.77 -9.80 23.60
N GLY A 89 36.55 -9.24 24.78
CA GLY A 89 37.21 -9.64 26.03
C GLY A 89 36.60 -10.91 26.68
N ASP A 90 35.41 -11.28 26.29
CA ASP A 90 34.69 -12.45 26.78
C ASP A 90 34.85 -13.63 25.80
N SER A 91 35.81 -14.50 26.06
CA SER A 91 36.12 -15.65 25.21
C SER A 91 34.94 -16.64 25.05
N GLU A 92 34.02 -16.73 26.04
CA GLU A 92 32.86 -17.61 25.93
C GLU A 92 31.83 -17.04 24.96
N GLN A 93 31.58 -15.72 25.03
CA GLN A 93 30.69 -15.05 24.06
C GLN A 93 31.23 -15.15 22.65
N VAL A 94 32.53 -14.89 22.45
CA VAL A 94 33.19 -14.99 21.14
C VAL A 94 33.09 -16.40 20.60
N ASN A 95 33.41 -17.41 21.44
CA ASN A 95 33.33 -18.83 21.07
C ASN A 95 31.89 -19.20 20.65
N SER A 96 30.91 -18.85 21.48
CA SER A 96 29.48 -19.15 21.19
C SER A 96 29.00 -18.48 19.91
N ALA A 97 29.43 -17.24 19.63
CA ALA A 97 29.07 -16.53 18.41
C ALA A 97 29.65 -17.22 17.17
N ILE A 98 30.93 -17.61 17.21
CA ILE A 98 31.58 -18.32 16.11
C ILE A 98 30.90 -19.67 15.86
N GLU A 99 30.60 -20.46 16.90
CA GLU A 99 29.90 -21.74 16.77
C GLU A 99 28.50 -21.60 16.14
N LYS A 100 27.74 -20.54 16.50
CA LYS A 100 26.44 -20.26 15.88
C LYS A 100 26.57 -19.96 14.39
N VAL A 101 27.57 -19.18 13.98
CA VAL A 101 27.81 -18.90 12.57
C VAL A 101 28.21 -20.17 11.83
N ILE A 102 29.10 -21.02 12.41
CA ILE A 102 29.46 -22.32 11.82
C ILE A 102 28.22 -23.22 11.70
N ALA A 103 27.40 -23.29 12.73
CA ALA A 103 26.16 -24.07 12.70
C ALA A 103 25.17 -23.60 11.61
N SER A 104 25.18 -22.31 11.25
CA SER A 104 24.37 -21.80 10.16
C SER A 104 24.81 -22.34 8.78
N TYR A 105 26.10 -22.65 8.60
CA TYR A 105 26.63 -23.27 7.38
C TYR A 105 26.20 -24.74 7.23
N GLN A 106 25.97 -25.45 8.34
CA GLN A 106 25.58 -26.87 8.34
C GLN A 106 24.16 -27.12 7.82
N LYS A 107 23.39 -26.08 7.57
CA LYS A 107 22.09 -26.19 6.85
C LYS A 107 22.29 -26.63 5.39
N ASP A 108 23.46 -26.38 4.79
CA ASP A 108 23.84 -26.83 3.47
C ASP A 108 24.78 -28.06 3.61
N ILE A 109 24.45 -29.18 2.98
CA ILE A 109 24.96 -30.56 3.22
C ILE A 109 26.49 -30.73 3.08
N GLU A 110 27.29 -29.73 2.66
CA GLU A 110 28.76 -29.80 2.56
C GLU A 110 29.40 -28.50 3.07
N ILE A 111 30.02 -28.54 4.23
CA ILE A 111 30.97 -27.48 4.62
C ILE A 111 32.26 -27.74 3.83
N LEU A 112 32.61 -26.78 2.98
CA LEU A 112 33.86 -26.84 2.24
C LEU A 112 35.01 -26.29 3.11
N ASP A 113 36.21 -26.93 3.06
CA ASP A 113 37.39 -26.56 3.88
C ASP A 113 37.80 -25.08 3.76
N HIS A 114 37.29 -24.34 2.81
CA HIS A 114 37.63 -22.94 2.55
C HIS A 114 36.59 -21.91 3.02
N GLU A 115 35.54 -22.34 3.72
CA GLU A 115 34.56 -21.41 4.30
C GLU A 115 35.20 -20.55 5.40
N GLN A 116 34.78 -19.27 5.45
CA GLN A 116 35.39 -18.27 6.31
C GLN A 116 34.36 -17.65 7.26
N ILE A 117 34.84 -17.18 8.38
CA ILE A 117 34.11 -16.32 9.33
C ILE A 117 34.80 -14.97 9.33
N LEU A 118 34.03 -13.90 9.30
CA LEU A 118 34.50 -12.53 9.42
C LEU A 118 34.20 -12.02 10.83
N VAL A 119 35.25 -11.81 11.63
CA VAL A 119 35.16 -11.08 12.89
C VAL A 119 35.56 -9.63 12.62
N GLN A 120 34.67 -8.69 12.97
CA GLN A 120 34.88 -7.29 12.64
C GLN A 120 34.52 -6.40 13.83
N ARG A 121 35.22 -5.28 14.03
CA ARG A 121 34.84 -4.27 15.00
C ARG A 121 33.42 -3.80 14.68
N GLN A 122 32.56 -3.73 15.68
CA GLN A 122 31.21 -3.20 15.51
C GLN A 122 31.25 -1.68 15.33
N ALA A 123 30.57 -1.17 14.30
CA ALA A 123 30.46 0.27 14.05
C ALA A 123 29.76 0.98 15.21
N GLN A 124 30.31 2.12 15.63
CA GLN A 124 29.82 2.90 16.77
C GLN A 124 29.12 4.19 16.31
N ASN A 125 28.13 4.64 17.09
CA ASN A 125 27.42 5.91 16.89
C ASN A 125 26.84 6.03 15.47
N VAL A 126 26.23 4.96 14.98
CA VAL A 126 25.57 4.92 13.67
C VAL A 126 24.37 5.85 13.67
N LYS A 127 24.33 6.77 12.70
CA LYS A 127 23.21 7.69 12.47
C LYS A 127 22.32 7.20 11.33
N PHE A 128 22.91 6.71 10.25
CA PHE A 128 22.22 6.08 9.13
C PHE A 128 22.87 4.74 8.81
N SER A 129 22.08 3.78 8.42
CA SER A 129 22.55 2.51 7.88
C SER A 129 21.65 2.07 6.73
N GLY A 130 22.18 1.25 5.83
CA GLY A 130 21.36 0.82 4.71
C GLY A 130 22.13 0.09 3.62
N VAL A 131 21.45 -0.01 2.49
CA VAL A 131 21.97 -0.63 1.28
C VAL A 131 21.87 0.36 0.12
N ILE A 132 22.93 0.45 -0.68
CA ILE A 132 22.94 1.21 -1.92
C ILE A 132 23.19 0.29 -3.11
N PHE A 133 22.26 0.31 -4.05
CA PHE A 133 22.41 -0.32 -5.36
C PHE A 133 22.93 0.72 -6.34
N THR A 134 24.01 0.40 -7.06
CA THR A 134 24.61 1.36 -8.00
C THR A 134 23.92 1.37 -9.35
N ARG A 135 22.92 0.55 -9.55
CA ARG A 135 21.92 0.61 -10.65
C ARG A 135 20.57 0.14 -10.14
N ASP A 136 19.52 0.58 -10.81
CA ASP A 136 18.17 0.14 -10.53
C ASP A 136 18.01 -1.38 -10.72
N ILE A 137 17.46 -2.04 -9.71
CA ILE A 137 17.28 -3.50 -9.66
C ILE A 137 16.19 -4.04 -10.59
N GLN A 138 15.23 -3.21 -11.01
CA GLN A 138 14.11 -3.62 -11.84
C GLN A 138 14.35 -3.38 -13.34
N GLY A 139 14.92 -2.24 -13.70
CA GLY A 139 15.06 -1.78 -15.07
C GLY A 139 16.49 -1.54 -15.52
N ASN A 140 17.51 -1.78 -14.70
CA ASN A 140 18.92 -1.47 -14.97
C ASN A 140 19.17 0.00 -15.36
N ARG A 141 18.33 0.92 -14.86
CA ARG A 141 18.43 2.35 -15.13
C ARG A 141 19.61 2.98 -14.38
N PRO A 142 20.22 4.04 -14.88
CA PRO A 142 21.40 4.65 -14.26
C PRO A 142 21.05 5.57 -13.08
N TYR A 143 20.53 4.96 -12.03
CA TYR A 143 20.29 5.56 -10.72
C TYR A 143 21.11 4.86 -9.65
N TYR A 144 21.52 5.60 -8.62
CA TYR A 144 21.79 5.06 -7.31
C TYR A 144 20.47 4.91 -6.56
N LEU A 145 20.20 3.72 -6.03
CA LEU A 145 19.04 3.44 -5.21
C LEU A 145 19.48 3.16 -3.78
N ILE A 146 19.14 4.03 -2.85
CA ILE A 146 19.53 3.94 -1.45
C ILE A 146 18.29 3.60 -0.62
N ASN A 147 18.36 2.46 0.07
CA ASN A 147 17.40 2.12 1.13
C ASN A 147 18.08 2.27 2.48
N TYR A 148 17.56 3.10 3.37
CA TYR A 148 18.23 3.44 4.61
C TYR A 148 17.29 3.60 5.80
N ASP A 149 17.83 3.38 6.99
CA ASP A 149 17.23 3.65 8.30
C ASP A 149 17.93 4.84 8.95
N ASP A 150 17.16 5.71 9.61
CA ASP A 150 17.66 6.88 10.35
C ASP A 150 17.41 6.77 11.88
N GLN A 151 17.06 5.56 12.38
CA GLN A 151 16.83 5.29 13.79
C GLN A 151 18.07 4.69 14.48
N GLY A 152 19.19 4.56 13.77
CA GLY A 152 20.45 4.02 14.31
C GLY A 152 20.50 2.49 14.41
N SER A 153 19.51 1.76 13.88
CA SER A 153 19.53 0.30 13.77
C SER A 153 20.37 -0.13 12.56
N THR A 154 21.21 -1.18 12.72
CA THR A 154 21.98 -1.74 11.60
C THR A 154 21.25 -2.88 10.89
N ASP A 155 20.13 -3.37 11.41
CA ASP A 155 19.46 -4.60 10.94
C ASP A 155 18.10 -4.35 10.27
N SER A 156 17.49 -3.18 10.46
CA SER A 156 16.13 -2.89 10.01
C SER A 156 15.95 -2.91 8.50
N VAL A 157 16.95 -2.49 7.73
CA VAL A 157 16.89 -2.43 6.25
C VAL A 157 17.17 -3.80 5.64
N THR A 158 18.08 -4.57 6.20
CA THR A 158 18.43 -5.92 5.71
C THR A 158 17.36 -6.96 6.05
N SER A 159 16.59 -6.75 7.13
CA SER A 159 15.45 -7.59 7.52
C SER A 159 14.15 -7.25 6.78
N GLY A 160 14.11 -6.20 5.96
CA GLY A 160 12.91 -5.78 5.22
C GLY A 160 11.83 -5.11 6.08
N SER A 161 12.11 -4.79 7.33
CA SER A 161 11.14 -4.30 8.31
C SER A 161 10.83 -2.79 8.24
N GLY A 162 11.38 -2.07 7.27
CA GLY A 162 11.15 -0.63 7.08
C GLY A 162 12.37 0.04 6.45
N GLY A 163 12.27 1.32 6.13
CA GLY A 163 13.36 2.12 5.62
C GLY A 163 12.92 3.14 4.58
N LYS A 164 13.60 4.27 4.59
CA LYS A 164 13.41 5.34 3.59
C LYS A 164 14.13 4.98 2.31
N THR A 165 13.58 5.41 1.19
CA THR A 165 14.17 5.16 -0.14
C THR A 165 14.54 6.48 -0.79
N LEU A 166 15.71 6.52 -1.43
CA LEU A 166 16.21 7.69 -2.15
C LEU A 166 16.77 7.24 -3.50
N TRP A 167 16.33 7.91 -4.56
CA TRP A 167 16.87 7.74 -5.90
C TRP A 167 17.76 8.93 -6.26
N ILE A 168 18.95 8.65 -6.78
CA ILE A 168 19.89 9.68 -7.25
C ILE A 168 20.34 9.34 -8.66
N VAL A 169 20.20 10.29 -9.59
CA VAL A 169 20.68 10.09 -10.96
C VAL A 169 22.20 9.95 -10.97
N LYS A 170 22.75 8.94 -11.66
CA LYS A 170 24.21 8.62 -11.58
C LYS A 170 25.15 9.74 -11.99
N ASN A 171 24.73 10.63 -12.87
CA ASN A 171 25.53 11.78 -13.31
C ASN A 171 25.20 13.09 -12.56
N ALA A 172 24.42 13.03 -11.50
CA ALA A 172 24.17 14.20 -10.64
C ALA A 172 25.50 14.74 -10.07
N SER A 173 25.59 16.07 -9.97
CA SER A 173 26.75 16.71 -9.36
C SER A 173 26.80 16.42 -7.86
N ILE A 174 27.87 15.83 -7.38
CA ILE A 174 28.05 15.51 -5.94
C ILE A 174 27.87 16.75 -5.05
N SER A 175 28.29 17.93 -5.53
CA SER A 175 28.13 19.19 -4.79
C SER A 175 26.71 19.67 -4.67
N GLU A 176 25.77 19.12 -5.45
CA GLU A 176 24.34 19.44 -5.43
C GLU A 176 23.52 18.40 -4.64
N ILE A 177 24.15 17.29 -4.22
CA ILE A 177 23.52 16.24 -3.42
C ILE A 177 23.64 16.61 -1.94
N ASP A 178 22.52 16.57 -1.22
CA ASP A 178 22.48 16.89 0.20
C ASP A 178 23.36 15.93 1.03
N GLU A 179 24.03 16.47 2.06
CA GLU A 179 24.78 15.68 3.02
C GLU A 179 23.83 14.84 3.92
N PRO A 180 24.17 13.59 4.26
CA PRO A 180 25.49 12.96 4.02
C PRO A 180 25.58 12.15 2.72
N TRP A 181 24.57 12.22 1.87
CA TRP A 181 24.42 11.38 0.67
C TRP A 181 25.47 11.70 -0.38
N GLY A 182 25.86 12.97 -0.52
CA GLY A 182 26.95 13.36 -1.42
C GLY A 182 28.26 12.62 -1.11
N LYS A 183 28.61 12.53 0.18
CA LYS A 183 29.81 11.77 0.62
C LYS A 183 29.68 10.27 0.37
N LEU A 184 28.48 9.70 0.59
CA LEU A 184 28.22 8.30 0.31
C LEU A 184 28.42 8.00 -1.19
N ILE A 185 27.82 8.82 -2.06
CA ILE A 185 27.97 8.65 -3.52
C ILE A 185 29.43 8.77 -3.94
N ASP A 186 30.17 9.74 -3.40
CA ASP A 186 31.59 9.92 -3.70
C ASP A 186 32.43 8.69 -3.30
N ALA A 187 32.13 8.08 -2.14
CA ALA A 187 32.75 6.85 -1.69
C ALA A 187 32.39 5.64 -2.56
N VAL A 188 31.10 5.54 -2.95
CA VAL A 188 30.62 4.46 -3.81
C VAL A 188 31.21 4.56 -5.21
N GLN A 189 31.35 5.75 -5.78
CA GLN A 189 32.01 5.97 -7.07
C GLN A 189 33.50 5.54 -7.04
N GLU A 190 34.20 5.76 -5.93
CA GLU A 190 35.58 5.25 -5.75
C GLU A 190 35.62 3.72 -5.84
N ILE A 191 34.65 3.03 -5.20
CA ILE A 191 34.53 1.55 -5.23
C ILE A 191 34.17 1.06 -6.63
N GLU A 192 33.19 1.71 -7.30
CA GLU A 192 32.83 1.37 -8.69
C GLU A 192 34.02 1.49 -9.65
N LEU A 193 34.77 2.59 -9.55
CA LEU A 193 35.97 2.79 -10.37
C LEU A 193 37.01 1.68 -10.15
N PHE A 194 37.24 1.29 -8.91
CA PHE A 194 38.16 0.22 -8.56
C PHE A 194 37.72 -1.15 -9.11
N LEU A 195 36.39 -1.39 -9.16
CA LEU A 195 35.75 -2.60 -9.69
C LEU A 195 35.35 -2.48 -11.17
N ASN A 196 35.98 -1.58 -11.94
CA ASN A 196 35.77 -1.39 -13.39
C ASN A 196 34.34 -1.05 -13.81
N GLY A 197 33.60 -0.28 -13.01
CA GLY A 197 32.25 0.17 -13.31
C GLY A 197 31.16 -0.94 -13.20
N MET A 198 31.47 -2.00 -12.47
CA MET A 198 30.50 -3.08 -12.18
C MET A 198 29.30 -2.52 -11.39
N ALA A 199 28.10 -2.99 -11.71
CA ALA A 199 26.92 -2.72 -10.89
C ALA A 199 27.04 -3.44 -9.54
N LEU A 200 26.86 -2.70 -8.45
CA LEU A 200 27.15 -3.16 -7.08
C LEU A 200 25.92 -3.04 -6.17
N ASP A 201 25.90 -3.91 -5.20
CA ASP A 201 25.07 -3.91 -4.01
C ASP A 201 26.02 -3.72 -2.81
N ILE A 202 25.85 -2.60 -2.07
CA ILE A 202 26.77 -2.19 -1.01
C ILE A 202 26.01 -1.94 0.27
N GLU A 203 26.34 -2.66 1.35
CA GLU A 203 25.87 -2.37 2.69
C GLU A 203 26.77 -1.32 3.35
N PHE A 204 26.15 -0.29 3.93
CA PHE A 204 26.87 0.83 4.53
C PHE A 204 26.28 1.30 5.84
N ALA A 205 27.07 2.03 6.60
CA ALA A 205 26.61 2.93 7.65
C ALA A 205 27.27 4.30 7.55
N ILE A 206 26.62 5.29 8.16
CA ILE A 206 27.15 6.65 8.34
C ILE A 206 27.05 6.97 9.81
N ASN A 207 28.16 7.27 10.45
CA ASN A 207 28.18 7.60 11.87
C ASN A 207 27.84 9.09 12.11
N GLU A 208 27.70 9.49 13.38
CA GLU A 208 27.42 10.87 13.77
C GLU A 208 28.48 11.90 13.29
N LYS A 209 29.71 11.46 13.00
CA LYS A 209 30.79 12.30 12.44
C LYS A 209 30.69 12.43 10.92
N GLY A 210 29.74 11.73 10.26
CA GLY A 210 29.60 11.70 8.81
C GLY A 210 30.64 10.82 8.10
N GLU A 211 31.31 9.90 8.81
CA GLU A 211 32.20 8.92 8.20
C GLU A 211 31.40 7.79 7.59
N ILE A 212 31.73 7.42 6.35
CA ILE A 212 31.12 6.31 5.63
C ILE A 212 31.82 5.01 6.00
N ILE A 213 31.06 4.02 6.45
CA ILE A 213 31.56 2.69 6.84
C ILE A 213 30.91 1.68 5.89
N ILE A 214 31.73 0.83 5.26
CA ILE A 214 31.29 -0.22 4.33
C ILE A 214 31.28 -1.57 5.04
N PHE A 215 30.15 -2.27 4.98
CA PHE A 215 29.96 -3.57 5.62
C PHE A 215 30.00 -4.74 4.64
N GLN A 216 29.60 -4.51 3.38
CA GLN A 216 29.61 -5.51 2.33
C GLN A 216 29.62 -4.84 0.96
N VAL A 217 30.29 -5.47 -0.01
CA VAL A 217 30.28 -5.08 -1.43
C VAL A 217 30.16 -6.36 -2.25
N ARG A 218 29.14 -6.45 -3.09
CA ARG A 218 28.92 -7.59 -3.99
C ARG A 218 28.40 -7.13 -5.34
N PRO A 219 28.55 -7.95 -6.40
CA PRO A 219 27.93 -7.68 -7.69
C PRO A 219 26.41 -7.65 -7.56
N LEU A 220 25.77 -6.71 -8.23
CA LEU A 220 24.32 -6.65 -8.30
C LEU A 220 23.79 -7.78 -9.20
N VAL A 221 23.15 -8.77 -8.60
CA VAL A 221 22.45 -9.85 -9.31
C VAL A 221 21.01 -9.46 -9.48
N ALA A 222 20.61 -9.02 -10.67
CA ALA A 222 19.24 -8.65 -10.95
C ALA A 222 18.69 -9.47 -12.13
N SER A 223 17.54 -10.09 -11.95
CA SER A 223 16.77 -10.68 -13.06
C SER A 223 15.97 -9.58 -13.75
N TYR A 224 16.56 -8.93 -14.73
CA TYR A 224 15.88 -7.90 -15.51
C TYR A 224 14.71 -8.52 -16.29
N LYS A 225 13.46 -8.15 -15.95
CA LYS A 225 12.35 -8.33 -16.90
C LYS A 225 12.73 -7.56 -18.17
N GLN A 226 12.42 -8.08 -19.35
CA GLN A 226 12.78 -7.48 -20.64
C GLN A 226 12.29 -6.00 -20.75
N VAL A 227 13.04 -5.08 -20.19
CA VAL A 227 12.88 -3.66 -20.41
C VAL A 227 13.76 -3.27 -21.59
N GLN A 228 13.21 -2.52 -22.54
CA GLN A 228 13.96 -2.02 -23.68
C GLN A 228 15.20 -1.28 -23.18
N LYS A 229 16.39 -1.81 -23.45
CA LYS A 229 17.66 -1.30 -22.93
C LYS A 229 17.90 0.11 -23.47
N MET A 230 17.77 1.10 -22.63
CA MET A 230 18.15 2.50 -22.96
C MET A 230 19.66 2.65 -22.74
N ASP A 231 20.33 3.36 -23.66
CA ASP A 231 21.72 3.79 -23.46
C ASP A 231 21.80 4.86 -22.36
N ASP A 232 22.83 4.80 -21.53
CA ASP A 232 23.02 5.76 -20.43
C ASP A 232 23.15 7.21 -20.93
N GLY A 233 23.78 7.41 -22.11
CA GLY A 233 23.90 8.73 -22.74
C GLY A 233 22.54 9.32 -23.14
N ASP A 234 21.66 8.50 -23.73
CA ASP A 234 20.30 8.90 -24.08
C ASP A 234 19.50 9.23 -22.82
N PHE A 235 19.65 8.43 -21.75
CA PHE A 235 19.01 8.68 -20.48
C PHE A 235 19.42 10.04 -19.89
N PHE A 236 20.72 10.31 -19.77
CA PHE A 236 21.20 11.58 -19.22
C PHE A 236 20.84 12.79 -20.09
N SER A 237 20.82 12.63 -21.41
CA SER A 237 20.38 13.68 -22.33
C SER A 237 18.92 14.06 -22.09
N ARG A 238 18.05 13.07 -21.77
CA ARG A 238 16.64 13.31 -21.46
C ARG A 238 16.44 13.97 -20.11
N ILE A 239 17.16 13.53 -19.07
CA ILE A 239 17.15 14.22 -17.76
C ILE A 239 17.52 15.69 -17.93
N LYS A 240 18.57 15.98 -18.72
CA LYS A 240 18.97 17.36 -19.05
C LYS A 240 17.84 18.11 -19.75
N GLY A 241 17.18 17.52 -20.73
CA GLY A 241 16.03 18.11 -21.42
C GLY A 241 14.85 18.41 -20.49
N ILE A 242 14.58 17.52 -19.52
CA ILE A 242 13.53 17.75 -18.50
C ILE A 242 13.90 18.92 -17.59
N LYS A 243 15.16 19.04 -17.17
CA LYS A 243 15.65 20.18 -16.38
C LYS A 243 15.54 21.49 -17.15
N GLU A 244 15.90 21.50 -18.43
CA GLU A 244 15.72 22.65 -19.32
C GLU A 244 14.24 23.04 -19.44
N GLN A 245 13.32 22.07 -19.59
CA GLN A 245 11.87 22.30 -19.58
C GLN A 245 11.42 22.91 -18.24
N TYR A 246 11.87 22.36 -17.12
CA TYR A 246 11.56 22.91 -15.80
C TYR A 246 12.02 24.36 -15.66
N ASN A 247 13.26 24.65 -15.99
CA ASN A 247 13.85 25.98 -15.89
C ASN A 247 13.18 27.03 -16.82
N ASN A 248 12.64 26.58 -17.95
CA ASN A 248 11.91 27.45 -18.90
C ASN A 248 10.49 27.77 -18.42
N ASN A 249 9.91 26.98 -17.50
CA ASN A 249 8.59 27.24 -16.93
C ASN A 249 8.67 28.31 -15.84
N LYS A 250 8.56 29.58 -16.27
CA LYS A 250 8.54 30.74 -15.38
C LYS A 250 7.12 31.16 -15.03
N SER A 251 6.89 31.43 -13.74
CA SER A 251 5.62 31.93 -13.25
C SER A 251 5.33 33.31 -13.83
N ALA A 252 4.13 33.48 -14.41
CA ALA A 252 3.65 34.80 -14.86
C ALA A 252 3.42 35.76 -13.67
N LEU A 253 3.35 35.28 -12.46
CA LEU A 253 3.10 36.07 -11.24
C LEU A 253 4.36 36.84 -10.79
N ASN A 254 5.52 36.22 -10.87
CA ASN A 254 6.75 36.74 -10.28
C ASN A 254 8.02 36.49 -11.07
N GLY A 255 7.93 35.83 -12.25
CA GLY A 255 9.07 35.52 -13.12
C GLY A 255 10.04 34.45 -12.59
N ARG A 256 9.76 33.84 -11.41
CA ARG A 256 10.56 32.75 -10.85
C ARG A 256 10.21 31.42 -11.51
N THR A 257 11.07 30.41 -11.37
CA THR A 257 10.75 29.05 -11.75
C THR A 257 9.63 28.53 -10.85
N MET A 258 8.63 27.88 -11.45
CA MET A 258 7.44 27.40 -10.73
C MET A 258 7.74 26.19 -9.86
N MET A 259 7.05 26.09 -8.74
CA MET A 259 6.91 24.87 -7.96
C MET A 259 5.81 24.00 -8.57
N PHE A 260 6.07 22.69 -8.68
CA PHE A 260 5.14 21.74 -9.27
C PHE A 260 4.75 20.64 -8.29
N SER A 261 3.51 20.17 -8.39
CA SER A 261 3.01 18.98 -7.67
C SER A 261 2.11 18.16 -8.58
N ASP A 262 2.19 16.85 -8.48
CA ASP A 262 1.39 15.92 -9.28
C ASP A 262 -0.02 15.67 -8.69
N MET A 263 -0.28 16.13 -7.47
CA MET A 263 -1.56 15.93 -6.77
C MET A 263 -2.22 17.23 -6.27
N ALA A 264 -1.59 18.38 -6.44
CA ALA A 264 -2.17 19.64 -5.97
C ALA A 264 -3.46 20.00 -6.69
N PHE A 265 -4.46 20.50 -5.96
CA PHE A 265 -5.71 21.11 -6.44
C PHE A 265 -6.58 20.21 -7.34
N TRP A 266 -6.17 19.88 -8.56
CA TRP A 266 -6.91 19.07 -9.53
C TRP A 266 -6.40 17.63 -9.68
N ASN A 267 -5.49 17.20 -8.85
CA ASN A 267 -5.00 15.84 -8.70
C ASN A 267 -4.83 15.06 -10.03
N PRO A 268 -4.00 15.53 -10.98
CA PRO A 268 -3.89 14.85 -12.27
C PRO A 268 -3.42 13.39 -12.14
N SER A 269 -2.53 13.07 -11.19
CA SER A 269 -2.09 11.69 -10.98
C SER A 269 -3.22 10.76 -10.55
N GLU A 270 -4.23 11.26 -9.82
CA GLU A 270 -5.42 10.50 -9.46
C GLU A 270 -6.37 10.31 -10.66
N ILE A 271 -6.54 11.35 -11.50
CA ILE A 271 -7.55 11.34 -12.57
C ILE A 271 -7.04 10.67 -13.86
N ILE A 272 -5.85 11.04 -14.33
CA ILE A 272 -5.27 10.52 -15.58
C ILE A 272 -4.02 9.66 -15.37
N GLY A 273 -3.54 9.53 -14.13
CA GLY A 273 -2.36 8.75 -13.75
C GLY A 273 -1.05 9.51 -13.88
N SER A 274 0.01 8.96 -13.31
CA SER A 274 1.36 9.53 -13.32
C SER A 274 2.06 9.44 -14.69
N ASN A 275 1.52 8.63 -15.60
CA ASN A 275 2.09 8.41 -16.93
C ASN A 275 0.97 8.27 -18.00
N PRO A 276 0.11 9.29 -18.15
CA PRO A 276 -1.03 9.22 -19.04
C PRO A 276 -0.60 9.15 -20.51
N ARG A 277 -1.43 8.54 -21.34
CA ARG A 277 -1.26 8.62 -22.78
C ARG A 277 -1.64 10.00 -23.28
N SER A 278 -1.17 10.32 -24.48
CA SER A 278 -1.29 11.67 -25.04
C SER A 278 -2.74 12.16 -25.13
N LEU A 279 -3.69 11.28 -25.46
CA LEU A 279 -5.10 11.62 -25.57
C LEU A 279 -5.70 11.96 -24.19
N GLU A 280 -5.46 11.13 -23.19
CA GLU A 280 -5.92 11.38 -21.80
C GLU A 280 -5.40 12.74 -21.29
N TYR A 281 -4.10 12.97 -21.46
CA TYR A 281 -3.46 14.21 -21.04
C TYR A 281 -4.08 15.43 -21.74
N SER A 282 -4.15 15.39 -23.06
CA SER A 282 -4.62 16.53 -23.85
C SER A 282 -6.11 16.81 -23.70
N LEU A 283 -6.95 15.78 -23.52
CA LEU A 283 -8.37 15.97 -23.21
C LEU A 283 -8.54 16.62 -21.83
N TYR A 284 -7.84 16.13 -20.80
CA TYR A 284 -7.94 16.71 -19.46
C TYR A 284 -7.42 18.14 -19.42
N GLU A 285 -6.32 18.44 -20.13
CA GLU A 285 -5.83 19.81 -20.30
C GLU A 285 -6.86 20.68 -21.01
N GLU A 286 -7.35 20.32 -22.21
CA GLU A 286 -8.19 21.15 -23.07
C GLU A 286 -9.53 21.49 -22.42
N ILE A 287 -10.23 20.47 -21.89
CA ILE A 287 -11.59 20.71 -21.40
C ILE A 287 -11.64 21.29 -19.99
N LEU A 288 -10.56 21.17 -19.20
CA LEU A 288 -10.57 21.60 -17.81
C LEU A 288 -9.40 22.54 -17.47
N LEU A 289 -8.13 22.07 -17.62
CA LEU A 289 -6.98 22.71 -16.98
C LEU A 289 -6.30 23.80 -17.81
N LYS A 290 -6.74 24.02 -19.04
CA LYS A 290 -6.27 25.12 -19.89
C LYS A 290 -6.92 26.46 -19.52
N HIS A 291 -8.24 26.49 -19.39
CA HIS A 291 -9.00 27.71 -19.14
C HIS A 291 -10.14 27.56 -18.15
N ALA A 292 -10.96 26.52 -18.29
CA ALA A 292 -12.21 26.31 -17.53
C ALA A 292 -12.01 26.28 -16.02
N TRP A 293 -10.91 25.70 -15.55
CA TRP A 293 -10.58 25.57 -14.13
C TRP A 293 -10.60 26.90 -13.36
N ASN A 294 -10.09 27.96 -13.97
CA ASN A 294 -10.07 29.29 -13.37
C ASN A 294 -11.29 30.14 -13.73
N GLN A 295 -11.82 29.98 -14.95
CA GLN A 295 -13.02 30.73 -15.38
C GLN A 295 -14.17 30.51 -14.41
N GLY A 296 -14.44 29.26 -14.04
CA GLY A 296 -15.55 28.93 -13.15
C GLY A 296 -15.40 29.55 -11.77
N ILE A 297 -14.24 29.39 -11.12
CA ILE A 297 -14.03 29.91 -9.76
C ILE A 297 -13.89 31.45 -9.75
N ALA A 298 -13.37 32.07 -10.82
CA ALA A 298 -13.27 33.52 -10.94
C ALA A 298 -14.66 34.20 -10.99
N GLU A 299 -15.68 33.52 -11.52
CA GLU A 299 -17.05 34.03 -11.55
C GLU A 299 -17.74 34.07 -10.18
N ILE A 300 -17.19 33.39 -9.17
CA ILE A 300 -17.66 33.39 -7.78
C ILE A 300 -16.73 34.16 -6.83
N GLY A 301 -15.89 35.05 -7.37
CA GLY A 301 -15.11 36.00 -6.60
C GLY A 301 -13.66 35.62 -6.30
N TYR A 302 -13.16 34.49 -6.80
CA TYR A 302 -11.75 34.14 -6.73
C TYR A 302 -10.92 34.87 -7.81
N ARG A 303 -9.59 34.90 -7.63
CA ARG A 303 -8.70 35.61 -8.54
C ARG A 303 -8.66 34.97 -9.94
N ARG A 304 -8.66 35.82 -10.96
CA ARG A 304 -8.54 35.42 -12.35
C ARG A 304 -7.08 35.22 -12.74
N LEU A 305 -6.80 34.08 -13.36
CA LEU A 305 -5.49 33.75 -13.93
C LEU A 305 -5.69 33.03 -15.29
N PRO A 306 -5.48 33.72 -16.43
CA PRO A 306 -5.75 33.19 -17.76
C PRO A 306 -4.64 32.26 -18.29
N ASN A 307 -3.90 31.61 -17.40
CA ASN A 307 -2.83 30.69 -17.72
C ASN A 307 -3.30 29.24 -17.56
N LYS A 308 -2.71 28.32 -18.30
CA LYS A 308 -2.93 26.92 -18.06
C LYS A 308 -2.36 26.51 -16.69
N LEU A 309 -3.01 25.55 -16.05
CA LEU A 309 -2.62 25.09 -14.72
C LEU A 309 -1.69 23.88 -14.77
N MET A 310 -1.88 22.97 -15.75
CA MET A 310 -1.17 21.70 -15.85
C MET A 310 0.00 21.79 -16.83
N PHE A 311 1.12 21.18 -16.45
CA PHE A 311 2.37 21.11 -17.21
C PHE A 311 2.84 19.67 -17.30
N LYS A 312 3.54 19.32 -18.37
CA LYS A 312 4.13 17.99 -18.55
C LYS A 312 5.65 18.10 -18.43
N LEU A 313 6.23 17.35 -17.50
CA LEU A 313 7.68 17.19 -17.38
C LEU A 313 8.01 15.69 -17.52
N GLY A 314 8.81 15.35 -18.50
CA GLY A 314 8.92 13.97 -18.95
C GLY A 314 7.55 13.46 -19.43
N ASN A 315 7.05 12.39 -18.81
CA ASN A 315 5.68 11.93 -19.06
C ASN A 315 4.69 12.26 -17.94
N LYS A 316 5.17 12.81 -16.83
CA LYS A 316 4.36 13.05 -15.65
C LYS A 316 3.61 14.39 -15.76
N PRO A 317 2.29 14.43 -15.47
CA PRO A 317 1.53 15.65 -15.36
C PRO A 317 1.78 16.33 -14.01
N TYR A 318 1.93 17.65 -14.03
CA TYR A 318 2.13 18.48 -12.84
C TYR A 318 1.22 19.69 -12.85
N ILE A 319 0.80 20.10 -11.67
CA ILE A 319 0.07 21.35 -11.43
C ILE A 319 1.05 22.40 -10.90
N SER A 320 0.95 23.63 -11.39
CA SER A 320 1.63 24.78 -10.79
C SER A 320 1.03 25.11 -9.43
N VAL A 321 1.84 25.00 -8.38
CA VAL A 321 1.43 25.23 -7.00
C VAL A 321 1.12 26.72 -6.76
N GLU A 322 1.95 27.63 -7.31
CA GLU A 322 1.73 29.06 -7.22
C GLU A 322 0.42 29.50 -7.88
N TYR A 323 0.12 28.95 -9.07
CA TYR A 323 -1.13 29.27 -9.77
C TYR A 323 -2.33 28.73 -8.99
N SER A 324 -2.23 27.56 -8.38
CA SER A 324 -3.26 27.02 -7.52
C SER A 324 -3.54 27.96 -6.35
N PHE A 325 -2.52 28.33 -5.58
CA PHE A 325 -2.69 29.24 -4.44
C PHE A 325 -3.20 30.62 -4.84
N TYR A 326 -2.64 31.20 -5.91
CA TYR A 326 -3.07 32.52 -6.38
C TYR A 326 -4.55 32.53 -6.77
N SER A 327 -4.98 31.50 -7.51
CA SER A 327 -6.36 31.39 -7.99
C SER A 327 -7.38 31.19 -6.86
N LEU A 328 -6.96 30.67 -5.70
CA LEU A 328 -7.80 30.41 -4.54
C LEU A 328 -7.91 31.61 -3.58
N LEU A 329 -7.28 32.74 -3.90
CA LEU A 329 -7.41 33.99 -3.13
C LEU A 329 -8.60 34.83 -3.61
N PRO A 330 -9.21 35.65 -2.72
CA PRO A 330 -10.23 36.61 -3.11
C PRO A 330 -9.75 37.63 -4.16
N GLN A 331 -10.56 37.87 -5.18
CA GLN A 331 -10.23 38.80 -6.24
C GLN A 331 -10.09 40.24 -5.76
N SER A 332 -10.76 40.59 -4.67
CA SER A 332 -10.75 41.95 -4.06
C SER A 332 -9.44 42.30 -3.38
N LEU A 333 -8.52 41.38 -3.15
CA LEU A 333 -7.21 41.66 -2.55
C LEU A 333 -6.31 42.42 -3.50
N ASP A 334 -5.51 43.35 -2.96
CA ASP A 334 -4.44 43.97 -3.74
C ASP A 334 -3.36 42.92 -4.12
N GLU A 335 -2.64 43.21 -5.20
CA GLU A 335 -1.69 42.28 -5.80
C GLU A 335 -0.52 41.97 -4.86
N LYS A 336 -0.03 42.95 -4.13
CA LYS A 336 1.12 42.79 -3.21
C LYS A 336 0.80 41.83 -2.08
N LEU A 337 -0.38 42.00 -1.45
CA LEU A 337 -0.82 41.10 -0.39
C LEU A 337 -1.11 39.70 -0.94
N ALA A 338 -1.70 39.58 -2.12
CA ALA A 338 -1.96 38.30 -2.75
C ALA A 338 -0.66 37.52 -3.03
N LEU A 339 0.36 38.15 -3.60
CA LEU A 339 1.66 37.51 -3.84
C LEU A 339 2.38 37.14 -2.54
N LYS A 340 2.27 37.97 -1.48
CA LYS A 340 2.82 37.66 -0.17
C LYS A 340 2.17 36.42 0.44
N LEU A 341 0.84 36.24 0.26
CA LEU A 341 0.12 35.04 0.69
C LEU A 341 0.55 33.80 -0.10
N VAL A 342 0.71 33.91 -1.43
CA VAL A 342 1.22 32.81 -2.27
C VAL A 342 2.61 32.37 -1.80
N ASP A 343 3.53 33.33 -1.60
CA ASP A 343 4.88 33.02 -1.09
C ASP A 343 4.81 32.33 0.30
N PHE A 344 3.94 32.78 1.18
CA PHE A 344 3.72 32.15 2.49
C PHE A 344 3.24 30.69 2.35
N TYR A 345 2.22 30.45 1.51
CA TYR A 345 1.69 29.10 1.29
C TYR A 345 2.70 28.17 0.64
N CYS A 346 3.46 28.64 -0.36
CA CYS A 346 4.55 27.88 -0.95
C CYS A 346 5.63 27.51 0.09
N ASN A 347 6.00 28.44 0.96
CA ASN A 347 6.98 28.18 2.02
C ASN A 347 6.43 27.23 3.10
N LYS A 348 5.14 27.32 3.40
CA LYS A 348 4.46 26.40 4.32
C LYS A 348 4.46 24.98 3.74
N LEU A 349 4.13 24.82 2.44
CA LEU A 349 4.17 23.53 1.79
C LEU A 349 5.60 22.96 1.67
N LYS A 350 6.63 23.79 1.44
CA LYS A 350 8.03 23.32 1.43
C LYS A 350 8.50 22.74 2.74
N LYS A 351 7.90 23.12 3.88
CA LYS A 351 8.21 22.55 5.20
C LYS A 351 7.62 21.15 5.38
N ASP A 352 6.51 20.85 4.72
CA ASP A 352 5.85 19.55 4.74
C ASP A 352 5.28 19.23 3.37
N LEU A 353 6.10 18.61 2.53
CA LEU A 353 5.72 18.21 1.17
C LEU A 353 4.66 17.11 1.14
N THR A 354 4.40 16.41 2.25
CA THR A 354 3.36 15.38 2.33
C THR A 354 1.95 15.95 2.26
N ALA A 355 1.79 17.25 2.48
CA ALA A 355 0.50 17.96 2.39
C ALA A 355 0.16 18.45 0.97
N HIS A 356 0.93 18.06 -0.07
CA HIS A 356 0.74 18.55 -1.44
C HIS A 356 -0.60 18.14 -2.08
N ASP A 357 -1.24 17.08 -1.60
CA ASP A 357 -2.57 16.63 -2.02
C ASP A 357 -3.72 17.26 -1.20
N LYS A 358 -3.39 18.03 -0.16
CA LYS A 358 -4.33 18.63 0.81
C LYS A 358 -4.20 20.14 0.90
N ILE A 359 -3.67 20.80 -0.13
CA ILE A 359 -3.33 22.22 -0.11
C ILE A 359 -4.51 23.12 0.24
N GLU A 360 -5.73 22.73 -0.15
CA GLU A 360 -6.95 23.50 0.07
C GLU A 360 -7.48 23.42 1.51
N PHE A 361 -7.02 22.46 2.30
CA PHE A 361 -7.50 22.20 3.66
C PHE A 361 -6.43 22.43 4.74
N GLU A 362 -5.15 22.20 4.41
CA GLU A 362 -4.06 22.20 5.39
C GLU A 362 -3.05 23.32 5.18
N ILE A 363 -2.94 23.83 3.93
CA ILE A 363 -1.95 24.85 3.61
C ILE A 363 -2.59 26.22 3.44
N ALA A 364 -3.60 26.38 2.59
CA ALA A 364 -4.18 27.67 2.22
C ALA A 364 -5.52 27.92 2.88
N TYR A 365 -5.78 29.18 3.22
CA TYR A 365 -7.10 29.67 3.63
C TYR A 365 -7.90 30.01 2.36
N THR A 366 -8.83 29.15 1.99
CA THR A 366 -9.61 29.26 0.75
C THR A 366 -11.08 29.58 0.97
N THR A 367 -11.53 29.52 2.21
CA THR A 367 -12.90 29.73 2.68
C THR A 367 -12.84 30.33 4.08
N TYR A 368 -13.68 31.30 4.40
CA TYR A 368 -13.84 31.76 5.78
C TYR A 368 -14.77 30.78 6.50
N ASP A 369 -14.26 30.04 7.44
CA ASP A 369 -14.97 28.99 8.18
C ASP A 369 -14.97 29.24 9.71
N PHE A 370 -15.54 28.31 10.50
CA PHE A 370 -15.72 28.46 11.95
C PHE A 370 -14.40 28.45 12.76
N CYS A 371 -13.27 28.13 12.12
CA CYS A 371 -11.94 28.12 12.75
C CYS A 371 -10.98 29.19 12.19
N THR A 372 -11.37 29.89 11.12
CA THR A 372 -10.48 30.79 10.36
C THR A 372 -9.91 31.90 11.22
N GLU A 373 -10.70 32.55 12.09
CA GLU A 373 -10.23 33.62 12.98
C GLU A 373 -9.12 33.13 13.93
N LYS A 374 -9.26 31.93 14.47
CA LYS A 374 -8.27 31.31 15.34
C LYS A 374 -7.01 30.89 14.56
N ASN A 375 -7.19 30.19 13.45
CA ASN A 375 -6.08 29.60 12.70
C ASN A 375 -5.23 30.68 12.01
N SER A 376 -5.84 31.76 11.56
CA SER A 376 -5.14 32.86 10.85
C SER A 376 -4.12 33.61 11.72
N ARG A 377 -4.03 33.30 13.00
CA ARG A 377 -2.98 33.89 13.89
C ARG A 377 -1.58 33.50 13.39
N GLU A 378 -1.43 32.36 12.74
CA GLU A 378 -0.16 31.96 12.14
C GLU A 378 0.38 32.97 11.12
N LEU A 379 -0.48 33.77 10.46
CA LEU A 379 -0.04 34.83 9.56
C LEU A 379 0.79 35.90 10.30
N LEU A 380 0.37 36.27 11.51
CA LEU A 380 1.10 37.25 12.33
C LEU A 380 2.48 36.70 12.73
N GLU A 381 2.57 35.42 13.02
CA GLU A 381 3.81 34.71 13.36
C GLU A 381 4.77 34.59 12.17
N ASN A 382 4.24 34.68 10.95
CA ASN A 382 4.98 34.57 9.69
C ASN A 382 5.15 35.92 8.95
N GLY A 383 5.13 37.05 9.70
CA GLY A 383 5.54 38.35 9.19
C GLY A 383 4.44 39.15 8.46
N PHE A 384 3.17 38.81 8.67
CA PHE A 384 2.05 39.67 8.26
C PHE A 384 1.72 40.66 9.35
N SER A 385 1.39 41.89 8.96
CA SER A 385 0.86 42.87 9.90
C SER A 385 -0.60 42.54 10.29
N LYS A 386 -1.07 43.08 11.39
CA LYS A 386 -2.48 42.96 11.81
C LYS A 386 -3.42 43.48 10.73
N GLU A 387 -3.07 44.60 10.12
CA GLU A 387 -3.86 45.21 9.03
C GLU A 387 -3.92 44.30 7.78
N GLU A 388 -2.79 43.71 7.36
CA GLU A 388 -2.75 42.77 6.22
C GLU A 388 -3.62 41.55 6.51
N ARG A 389 -3.51 40.96 7.73
CA ARG A 389 -4.35 39.85 8.16
C ARG A 389 -5.83 40.20 8.11
N ASP A 390 -6.22 41.30 8.77
CA ASP A 390 -7.62 41.71 8.88
C ASP A 390 -8.21 42.08 7.52
N THR A 391 -7.40 42.69 6.61
CA THR A 391 -7.79 42.92 5.18
C THR A 391 -8.04 41.61 4.46
N PHE A 392 -7.16 40.63 4.61
CA PHE A 392 -7.33 39.31 4.01
C PHE A 392 -8.59 38.61 4.53
N LEU A 393 -8.77 38.56 5.85
CA LEU A 393 -9.93 37.92 6.47
C LEU A 393 -11.25 38.54 6.04
N LYS A 394 -11.30 39.89 5.95
CA LYS A 394 -12.47 40.59 5.48
C LYS A 394 -12.81 40.23 4.02
N ALA A 395 -11.80 40.18 3.14
CA ALA A 395 -11.98 39.81 1.75
C ALA A 395 -12.46 38.35 1.63
N LEU A 396 -11.88 37.44 2.41
CA LEU A 396 -12.25 36.03 2.43
C LEU A 396 -13.66 35.79 2.97
N PHE A 397 -14.03 36.51 4.04
CA PHE A 397 -15.40 36.52 4.59
C PHE A 397 -16.42 36.97 3.55
N THR A 398 -16.16 38.13 2.89
CA THR A 398 -17.08 38.66 1.87
C THR A 398 -17.29 37.64 0.75
N LEU A 399 -16.22 37.09 0.19
CA LEU A 399 -16.29 36.07 -0.85
C LEU A 399 -17.12 34.87 -0.40
N THR A 400 -16.87 34.36 0.81
CA THR A 400 -17.56 33.17 1.33
C THR A 400 -19.04 33.46 1.57
N ASN A 401 -19.36 34.62 2.16
CA ASN A 401 -20.76 35.02 2.40
C ASN A 401 -21.54 35.25 1.10
N ASP A 402 -20.92 35.87 0.08
CA ASP A 402 -21.53 36.05 -1.24
C ASP A 402 -21.79 34.70 -1.93
N CYS A 403 -20.90 33.73 -1.78
CA CYS A 403 -21.13 32.35 -2.27
C CYS A 403 -22.31 31.68 -1.57
N LEU A 404 -22.46 31.88 -0.25
CA LEU A 404 -23.59 31.33 0.52
C LEU A 404 -24.93 31.96 0.09
N THR A 405 -25.01 33.29 0.05
CA THR A 405 -26.25 34.02 -0.26
C THR A 405 -26.67 33.93 -1.71
N GLY A 406 -25.70 33.86 -2.66
CA GLY A 406 -25.94 33.74 -4.11
C GLY A 406 -26.07 32.30 -4.63
N PHE A 407 -25.93 31.30 -3.77
CA PHE A 407 -25.80 29.89 -4.17
C PHE A 407 -26.94 29.37 -5.05
N LYS A 408 -28.19 29.64 -4.66
CA LYS A 408 -29.37 29.14 -5.34
C LYS A 408 -29.47 29.67 -6.77
N GLU A 409 -29.36 30.99 -6.94
CA GLU A 409 -29.42 31.65 -8.25
C GLU A 409 -28.33 31.14 -9.19
N LEU A 410 -27.11 31.02 -8.66
CA LEU A 410 -25.95 30.52 -9.38
C LEU A 410 -26.19 29.09 -9.86
N THR A 411 -26.64 28.21 -8.97
CA THR A 411 -26.88 26.79 -9.28
C THR A 411 -27.99 26.63 -10.34
N ASP A 412 -29.08 27.40 -10.24
CA ASP A 412 -30.15 27.39 -11.25
C ASP A 412 -29.61 27.82 -12.63
N LYS A 413 -28.77 28.85 -12.71
CA LYS A 413 -28.10 29.27 -13.92
C LYS A 413 -27.18 28.19 -14.50
N ASP A 414 -26.41 27.51 -13.64
CA ASP A 414 -25.52 26.45 -14.04
C ASP A 414 -26.26 25.23 -14.59
N LEU A 415 -27.40 24.87 -13.99
CA LEU A 415 -28.28 23.81 -14.48
C LEU A 415 -28.87 24.12 -15.88
N LEU A 416 -29.16 25.41 -16.17
CA LEU A 416 -29.55 25.81 -17.51
C LEU A 416 -28.43 25.63 -18.52
N SER A 417 -27.19 25.92 -18.14
CA SER A 417 -26.02 25.70 -19.00
C SER A 417 -25.85 24.23 -19.38
N LEU A 418 -26.03 23.29 -18.42
CA LEU A 418 -26.01 21.84 -18.71
C LEU A 418 -27.09 21.45 -19.75
N LYS A 419 -28.29 22.03 -19.65
CA LYS A 419 -29.35 21.77 -20.63
C LYS A 419 -28.96 22.26 -22.04
N LEU A 420 -28.28 23.41 -22.16
CA LEU A 420 -27.74 23.89 -23.45
C LEU A 420 -26.71 22.91 -24.01
N MET A 421 -25.81 22.39 -23.18
CA MET A 421 -24.83 21.38 -23.59
C MET A 421 -25.52 20.10 -24.07
N ASP A 422 -26.56 19.65 -23.36
CA ASP A 422 -27.33 18.45 -23.70
C ASP A 422 -28.09 18.62 -25.04
N ASN A 423 -28.66 19.79 -25.32
CA ASN A 423 -29.30 20.11 -26.58
C ASN A 423 -28.32 20.07 -27.78
N ILE A 424 -27.02 20.30 -27.53
CA ILE A 424 -25.97 20.16 -28.57
C ILE A 424 -25.58 18.68 -28.72
N ARG A 425 -25.51 17.94 -27.63
CA ARG A 425 -25.06 16.54 -27.62
C ARG A 425 -26.08 15.61 -28.28
N GLN A 426 -27.37 15.68 -27.87
CA GLN A 426 -28.39 14.72 -28.27
C GLN A 426 -28.49 14.51 -29.78
N PRO A 427 -28.59 15.57 -30.66
CA PRO A 427 -28.64 15.35 -32.09
C PRO A 427 -27.43 14.66 -32.69
N ILE A 428 -26.24 14.87 -32.11
CA ILE A 428 -25.02 14.22 -32.56
C ILE A 428 -25.03 12.72 -32.17
N GLU A 429 -25.51 12.40 -30.96
CA GLU A 429 -25.65 11.04 -30.49
C GLU A 429 -26.67 10.25 -31.32
N GLU A 430 -27.82 10.81 -31.57
CA GLU A 430 -28.87 10.22 -32.42
C GLU A 430 -28.37 10.00 -33.87
N ALA A 431 -27.62 10.94 -34.44
CA ALA A 431 -27.03 10.80 -35.77
C ALA A 431 -25.94 9.70 -35.81
N LEU A 432 -25.15 9.57 -34.77
CA LEU A 432 -24.13 8.51 -34.67
C LEU A 432 -24.80 7.14 -34.55
N ASP A 433 -25.81 6.98 -33.69
CA ASP A 433 -26.55 5.73 -33.51
C ASP A 433 -27.30 5.28 -34.78
N ALA A 434 -27.79 6.25 -35.59
CA ALA A 434 -28.38 6.00 -36.89
C ALA A 434 -27.35 5.64 -38.00
N GLY A 435 -26.04 5.71 -37.72
CA GLY A 435 -24.98 5.48 -38.71
C GLY A 435 -24.94 6.57 -39.79
N GLY A 436 -25.48 7.79 -39.52
CA GLY A 436 -25.66 8.85 -40.48
C GLY A 436 -24.47 9.83 -40.59
N LEU A 437 -23.38 9.62 -39.86
CA LEU A 437 -22.23 10.55 -39.82
C LEU A 437 -21.06 10.05 -40.68
N SER A 438 -20.61 10.84 -41.62
CA SER A 438 -19.31 10.62 -42.31
C SER A 438 -18.13 10.93 -41.37
N THR A 439 -16.95 10.38 -41.66
CA THR A 439 -15.71 10.63 -40.89
C THR A 439 -15.44 12.12 -40.69
N LYS A 440 -15.70 12.95 -41.71
CA LYS A 440 -15.54 14.44 -41.62
C LYS A 440 -16.55 15.07 -40.68
N GLU A 441 -17.79 14.61 -40.68
CA GLU A 441 -18.84 15.10 -39.78
C GLU A 441 -18.55 14.65 -38.35
N MET A 442 -18.02 13.45 -38.13
CA MET A 442 -17.58 12.98 -36.82
C MET A 442 -16.46 13.88 -36.25
N PHE A 443 -15.45 14.26 -37.02
CA PHE A 443 -14.41 15.21 -36.57
C PHE A 443 -15.01 16.57 -36.20
N ARG A 444 -15.95 17.12 -37.03
CA ARG A 444 -16.64 18.38 -36.70
C ARG A 444 -17.47 18.25 -35.41
N SER A 445 -18.15 17.14 -35.24
CA SER A 445 -18.93 16.85 -34.04
C SER A 445 -18.08 16.79 -32.78
N ILE A 446 -16.88 16.22 -32.86
CA ILE A 446 -15.91 16.24 -31.75
C ILE A 446 -15.56 17.68 -31.37
N MET A 447 -15.26 18.53 -32.34
CA MET A 447 -14.95 19.97 -32.07
C MET A 447 -16.12 20.69 -31.41
N ILE A 448 -17.34 20.49 -31.92
CA ILE A 448 -18.57 21.10 -31.38
C ILE A 448 -18.80 20.63 -29.93
N LEU A 449 -18.61 19.36 -29.65
CA LEU A 449 -18.76 18.81 -28.31
C LEU A 449 -17.68 19.31 -27.33
N LEU A 450 -16.41 19.40 -27.75
CA LEU A 450 -15.35 19.97 -26.94
C LEU A 450 -15.59 21.44 -26.61
N ASP A 451 -16.05 22.24 -27.59
CA ASP A 451 -16.44 23.64 -27.38
C ASP A 451 -17.64 23.74 -26.41
N ALA A 452 -18.66 22.87 -26.58
CA ALA A 452 -19.81 22.84 -25.68
C ALA A 452 -19.42 22.47 -24.24
N ILE A 453 -18.52 21.47 -24.05
CA ILE A 453 -18.00 21.11 -22.73
C ILE A 453 -17.29 22.29 -22.07
N THR A 454 -16.42 22.99 -22.80
CA THR A 454 -15.62 24.11 -22.28
C THR A 454 -16.45 25.36 -21.99
N ARG A 455 -17.59 25.53 -22.62
CA ARG A 455 -18.48 26.70 -22.38
C ARG A 455 -19.60 26.42 -21.38
N TYR A 456 -20.21 25.25 -21.44
CA TYR A 456 -21.45 24.95 -20.74
C TYR A 456 -21.34 23.82 -19.72
N GLY A 457 -20.20 23.15 -19.61
CA GLY A 457 -19.97 21.98 -18.74
C GLY A 457 -18.93 22.23 -17.67
N THR A 458 -17.67 22.38 -18.06
CA THR A 458 -16.54 22.39 -17.13
C THR A 458 -16.38 23.68 -16.31
N PRO A 459 -16.65 24.90 -16.78
CA PRO A 459 -16.64 26.09 -15.90
C PRO A 459 -17.70 25.99 -14.78
N GLN A 460 -18.90 25.48 -15.11
CA GLN A 460 -19.96 25.23 -14.13
C GLN A 460 -19.54 24.16 -13.14
N PHE A 461 -18.97 23.05 -13.61
CA PHE A 461 -18.42 22.01 -12.74
C PHE A 461 -17.35 22.56 -11.79
N THR A 462 -16.40 23.39 -12.26
CA THR A 462 -15.34 23.92 -11.38
C THR A 462 -15.89 24.84 -10.30
N ARG A 463 -16.93 25.61 -10.61
CA ARG A 463 -17.69 26.43 -9.63
C ARG A 463 -18.34 25.56 -8.58
N GLN A 464 -19.15 24.58 -9.00
CA GLN A 464 -19.87 23.70 -8.11
C GLN A 464 -18.91 22.84 -7.27
N ALA A 465 -17.77 22.44 -7.84
CA ALA A 465 -16.71 21.75 -7.09
C ALA A 465 -16.14 22.66 -5.98
N ARG A 466 -15.85 23.93 -6.27
CA ARG A 466 -15.36 24.89 -5.26
C ARG A 466 -16.37 25.09 -4.13
N LEU A 467 -17.65 25.24 -4.44
CA LEU A 467 -18.73 25.35 -3.44
C LEU A 467 -18.86 24.08 -2.59
N ALA A 468 -18.68 22.90 -3.18
CA ALA A 468 -18.67 21.64 -2.43
C ALA A 468 -17.46 21.54 -1.47
N PHE A 469 -16.29 22.07 -1.87
CA PHE A 469 -15.12 22.15 -0.97
C PHE A 469 -15.38 23.12 0.19
N MET A 470 -16.07 24.27 -0.05
CA MET A 470 -16.54 25.15 1.03
C MET A 470 -17.47 24.43 1.99
N ALA A 471 -18.46 23.68 1.47
CA ALA A 471 -19.40 22.91 2.28
C ALA A 471 -18.67 21.87 3.15
N ARG A 472 -17.66 21.18 2.61
CA ARG A 472 -16.84 20.24 3.37
C ARG A 472 -15.98 20.93 4.43
N ALA A 473 -15.42 22.12 4.14
CA ALA A 473 -14.68 22.92 5.12
C ALA A 473 -15.59 23.32 6.29
N PHE A 474 -16.85 23.73 6.02
CA PHE A 474 -17.83 24.01 7.05
C PHE A 474 -18.17 22.77 7.89
N CYS A 475 -18.46 21.63 7.28
CA CYS A 475 -18.72 20.39 8.02
C CYS A 475 -17.57 20.04 8.97
N ARG A 476 -16.32 20.09 8.48
CA ARG A 476 -15.13 19.81 9.28
C ARG A 476 -14.94 20.81 10.43
N THR A 477 -15.09 22.10 10.16
CA THR A 477 -14.82 23.14 11.15
C THR A 477 -15.94 23.33 12.16
N LEU A 478 -17.19 22.99 11.85
CA LEU A 478 -18.27 22.86 12.83
C LEU A 478 -17.98 21.80 13.90
N VAL A 479 -17.32 20.70 13.51
CA VAL A 479 -16.87 19.66 14.45
C VAL A 479 -15.67 20.16 15.27
N PHE A 480 -14.64 20.72 14.62
CA PHE A 480 -13.46 21.24 15.33
C PHE A 480 -13.76 22.39 16.28
N ALA A 481 -14.74 23.21 15.95
CA ALA A 481 -15.21 24.29 16.83
C ALA A 481 -16.13 23.79 17.97
N GLY A 482 -16.51 22.50 17.97
CA GLY A 482 -17.27 21.87 19.04
C GLY A 482 -18.78 22.10 18.98
N TYR A 483 -19.34 22.56 17.85
CA TYR A 483 -20.79 22.70 17.67
C TYR A 483 -21.49 21.38 17.45
N PHE A 484 -20.83 20.45 16.74
CA PHE A 484 -21.32 19.11 16.44
C PHE A 484 -20.24 18.08 16.72
N THR A 485 -20.68 16.82 16.92
CA THR A 485 -19.79 15.66 17.01
C THR A 485 -19.51 15.09 15.63
N ASP A 486 -18.43 14.29 15.50
CA ASP A 486 -18.12 13.53 14.28
C ASP A 486 -19.30 12.65 13.88
N GLU A 487 -19.95 11.96 14.83
CA GLU A 487 -21.10 11.11 14.60
C GLU A 487 -22.32 11.88 14.05
N GLU A 488 -22.63 13.06 14.60
CA GLU A 488 -23.72 13.91 14.10
C GLU A 488 -23.46 14.35 12.66
N MET A 489 -22.23 14.75 12.36
CA MET A 489 -21.82 15.22 11.03
C MET A 489 -21.75 14.07 10.01
N ASP A 490 -21.25 12.90 10.38
CA ASP A 490 -21.25 11.70 9.55
C ASP A 490 -22.67 11.25 9.19
N ASN A 491 -23.57 11.23 10.17
CA ASN A 491 -24.97 10.90 9.94
C ASN A 491 -25.66 11.89 9.00
N PHE A 492 -25.32 13.18 9.10
CA PHE A 492 -25.82 14.21 8.20
C PHE A 492 -25.29 14.01 6.78
N THR A 493 -23.99 13.83 6.59
CA THR A 493 -23.38 13.67 5.27
C THR A 493 -23.85 12.39 4.57
N LYS A 494 -24.02 11.29 5.28
CA LYS A 494 -24.61 10.03 4.78
C LYS A 494 -26.09 10.18 4.37
N SER A 495 -26.80 11.20 4.85
CA SER A 495 -28.19 11.46 4.46
C SER A 495 -28.32 12.19 3.11
N ILE A 496 -27.22 12.67 2.54
CA ILE A 496 -27.24 13.42 1.28
C ILE A 496 -27.36 12.45 0.09
N ASN A 497 -28.43 12.60 -0.68
CA ASN A 497 -28.64 11.78 -1.87
C ASN A 497 -27.79 12.29 -3.04
N THR A 498 -26.73 11.57 -3.39
CA THR A 498 -25.81 11.89 -4.50
C THR A 498 -26.10 11.02 -5.72
N ILE A 499 -25.46 11.31 -6.86
CA ILE A 499 -25.52 10.45 -8.06
C ILE A 499 -25.07 9.03 -7.76
N SER A 500 -24.08 8.86 -6.90
CA SER A 500 -23.61 7.54 -6.50
C SER A 500 -24.66 6.74 -5.73
N SER A 501 -25.35 7.36 -4.77
CA SER A 501 -26.47 6.71 -4.07
C SER A 501 -27.67 6.44 -4.99
N GLU A 502 -27.92 7.31 -5.98
CA GLU A 502 -28.90 7.05 -7.02
C GLU A 502 -28.51 5.84 -7.91
N PHE A 503 -27.25 5.75 -8.29
CA PHE A 503 -26.72 4.61 -9.05
C PHE A 503 -26.94 3.29 -8.31
N ASP A 504 -26.63 3.23 -7.01
CA ASP A 504 -26.82 2.04 -6.20
C ASP A 504 -28.29 1.62 -6.12
N ASN A 505 -29.17 2.59 -5.88
CA ASN A 505 -30.61 2.33 -5.82
C ASN A 505 -31.15 1.83 -7.17
N ASP A 506 -30.74 2.44 -8.27
CA ASP A 506 -31.15 2.04 -9.61
C ASP A 506 -30.52 0.71 -10.02
N PHE A 507 -29.28 0.42 -9.63
CA PHE A 507 -28.67 -0.88 -9.83
C PHE A 507 -29.38 -1.99 -9.04
N GLU A 508 -29.80 -1.72 -7.80
CA GLU A 508 -30.63 -2.66 -7.03
C GLU A 508 -31.96 -2.91 -7.73
N ARG A 509 -32.65 -1.85 -8.16
CA ARG A 509 -33.89 -1.96 -8.93
C ARG A 509 -33.73 -2.77 -10.21
N TYR A 510 -32.62 -2.58 -10.93
CA TYR A 510 -32.23 -3.35 -12.08
C TYR A 510 -32.01 -4.83 -11.71
N SER A 511 -31.24 -5.10 -10.65
CA SER A 511 -30.89 -6.46 -10.22
C SER A 511 -32.09 -7.30 -9.78
N VAL A 512 -33.16 -6.66 -9.27
CA VAL A 512 -34.43 -7.33 -8.89
C VAL A 512 -35.52 -7.24 -9.96
N GLY A 513 -35.18 -6.77 -11.19
CA GLY A 513 -36.08 -6.69 -12.31
C GLY A 513 -37.15 -5.58 -12.25
N LYS A 514 -36.94 -4.58 -11.36
CA LYS A 514 -37.82 -3.40 -11.23
C LYS A 514 -37.42 -2.23 -12.13
N MET A 515 -36.30 -2.32 -12.80
CA MET A 515 -35.77 -1.38 -13.79
C MET A 515 -35.26 -2.18 -14.99
N SER A 516 -35.52 -1.72 -16.20
CA SER A 516 -35.00 -2.37 -17.40
C SER A 516 -33.52 -2.08 -17.61
N MET A 517 -32.82 -2.97 -18.35
CA MET A 517 -31.44 -2.72 -18.79
C MET A 517 -31.35 -1.46 -19.66
N GLU A 518 -32.35 -1.24 -20.48
CA GLU A 518 -32.45 -0.07 -21.35
C GLU A 518 -32.52 1.23 -20.55
N ASP A 519 -33.40 1.31 -19.55
CA ASP A 519 -33.51 2.49 -18.67
C ASP A 519 -32.23 2.71 -17.87
N PHE A 520 -31.62 1.64 -17.38
CA PHE A 520 -30.35 1.73 -16.66
C PHE A 520 -29.24 2.27 -17.57
N ASN A 521 -29.09 1.71 -18.77
CA ASN A 521 -28.07 2.15 -19.74
C ASN A 521 -28.33 3.57 -20.25
N LYS A 522 -29.60 3.98 -20.44
CA LYS A 522 -29.93 5.37 -20.81
C LYS A 522 -29.40 6.37 -19.76
N LYS A 523 -29.45 6.01 -18.49
CA LYS A 523 -28.96 6.89 -17.40
C LYS A 523 -27.45 6.79 -17.22
N TYR A 524 -26.88 5.59 -17.16
CA TYR A 524 -25.52 5.34 -16.72
C TYR A 524 -24.59 4.78 -17.80
N GLY A 525 -25.11 4.42 -18.96
CA GLY A 525 -24.38 3.72 -20.02
C GLY A 525 -23.15 4.46 -20.58
N HIS A 526 -23.14 5.79 -20.45
CA HIS A 526 -22.02 6.63 -20.89
C HIS A 526 -20.77 6.53 -19.98
N LEU A 527 -20.91 6.03 -18.75
CA LEU A 527 -19.80 5.92 -17.81
C LEU A 527 -18.72 4.95 -18.33
N ARG A 528 -17.47 5.17 -17.91
CA ARG A 528 -16.29 4.37 -18.27
C ARG A 528 -15.42 4.19 -17.03
N SER A 529 -14.71 3.08 -16.93
CA SER A 529 -13.75 2.81 -15.84
C SER A 529 -12.53 3.78 -15.81
N GLY A 530 -12.32 4.54 -16.88
CA GLY A 530 -11.38 5.66 -16.93
C GLY A 530 -12.02 6.77 -17.75
N THR A 531 -12.45 7.83 -17.10
CA THR A 531 -13.27 8.90 -17.69
C THR A 531 -12.66 9.49 -18.99
N TYR A 532 -11.33 9.60 -19.06
CA TYR A 532 -10.58 10.14 -20.20
C TYR A 532 -9.91 9.07 -21.07
N ASP A 533 -10.05 7.79 -20.68
CA ASP A 533 -9.36 6.68 -21.33
C ASP A 533 -10.20 6.04 -22.43
N ILE A 534 -9.83 6.29 -23.68
CA ILE A 534 -10.48 5.69 -24.84
C ILE A 534 -10.41 4.15 -24.85
N ARG A 535 -9.46 3.55 -24.13
CA ARG A 535 -9.26 2.07 -24.09
C ARG A 535 -10.31 1.34 -23.28
N THR A 536 -10.96 2.01 -22.33
CA THR A 536 -11.98 1.43 -21.45
C THR A 536 -13.34 1.41 -22.13
N ASP A 537 -14.15 0.39 -21.84
CA ASP A 537 -15.48 0.29 -22.38
C ASP A 537 -16.47 1.14 -21.62
N ARG A 538 -17.53 1.59 -22.33
CA ARG A 538 -18.70 2.22 -21.73
C ARG A 538 -19.47 1.15 -20.94
N TYR A 539 -20.21 1.57 -19.93
CA TYR A 539 -21.06 0.69 -19.13
C TYR A 539 -22.14 -0.03 -19.94
N ASP A 540 -22.69 0.61 -20.97
CA ASP A 540 -23.68 -0.01 -21.87
C ASP A 540 -23.08 -1.12 -22.77
N LYS A 541 -21.74 -1.18 -22.91
CA LYS A 541 -21.00 -2.23 -23.60
C LYS A 541 -20.44 -3.29 -22.65
N MET A 542 -20.48 -3.05 -21.33
CA MET A 542 -20.03 -4.00 -20.31
C MET A 542 -21.16 -4.99 -19.97
N ASN A 543 -20.79 -6.24 -19.72
CA ASN A 543 -21.74 -7.29 -19.35
C ASN A 543 -22.03 -7.24 -17.84
N PHE A 544 -22.87 -6.30 -17.40
CA PHE A 544 -23.33 -6.22 -16.00
C PHE A 544 -24.31 -7.35 -15.71
N ARG A 545 -23.84 -8.48 -15.18
CA ARG A 545 -24.75 -9.51 -14.65
C ARG A 545 -25.04 -9.20 -13.18
N PRO A 546 -26.32 -9.01 -12.79
CA PRO A 546 -26.69 -8.78 -11.39
C PRO A 546 -26.30 -10.00 -10.56
N VAL A 547 -25.65 -9.78 -9.42
CA VAL A 547 -25.37 -10.82 -8.43
C VAL A 547 -26.47 -10.79 -7.38
N SER A 548 -27.28 -11.85 -7.31
CA SER A 548 -28.51 -11.95 -6.51
C SER A 548 -28.33 -12.05 -4.98
N ASN A 549 -27.12 -11.88 -4.43
CA ASN A 549 -26.84 -12.07 -3.00
C ASN A 549 -26.25 -10.83 -2.32
N ARG A 550 -26.96 -9.71 -2.33
CA ARG A 550 -26.70 -8.66 -1.33
C ARG A 550 -27.48 -8.98 -0.05
N ARG A 551 -26.83 -8.91 1.10
CA ARG A 551 -27.46 -8.99 2.41
C ARG A 551 -28.52 -7.89 2.50
N LYS A 552 -29.79 -8.27 2.62
CA LYS A 552 -30.97 -7.38 2.69
C LYS A 552 -30.99 -6.36 3.84
N ASP A 553 -29.98 -6.38 4.71
CA ASP A 553 -30.02 -5.63 5.97
C ASP A 553 -29.23 -4.31 5.97
N GLN A 554 -28.54 -3.94 4.86
CA GLN A 554 -27.66 -2.76 4.87
C GLN A 554 -28.31 -1.43 4.47
N PHE A 555 -29.50 -1.44 3.87
CA PHE A 555 -30.22 -0.21 3.52
C PHE A 555 -31.46 0.03 4.42
N LYS A 556 -31.24 0.07 5.73
CA LYS A 556 -32.26 0.72 6.59
C LYS A 556 -32.10 2.22 6.37
N ASN A 557 -33.09 2.82 5.72
CA ASN A 557 -33.35 4.24 5.76
C ASN A 557 -33.39 4.70 7.23
N ASN A 558 -32.27 5.03 7.81
CA ASN A 558 -32.24 5.82 9.02
C ASN A 558 -32.77 7.18 8.63
N GLY A 559 -33.98 7.53 9.13
CA GLY A 559 -34.72 8.73 8.77
C GLY A 559 -33.83 9.96 8.64
N ILE A 560 -34.18 10.86 7.74
CA ILE A 560 -33.47 12.10 7.40
C ILE A 560 -33.03 12.79 8.70
N LYS A 561 -31.74 12.65 9.03
CA LYS A 561 -31.17 13.37 10.18
C LYS A 561 -30.75 14.77 9.69
N THR A 562 -31.43 15.79 10.19
CA THR A 562 -31.05 17.19 9.99
C THR A 562 -30.10 17.62 11.11
N LEU A 563 -29.24 18.60 10.80
CA LEU A 563 -28.45 19.25 11.85
C LEU A 563 -29.36 20.02 12.83
N ASP A 564 -28.96 20.09 14.09
CA ASP A 564 -29.68 20.86 15.11
C ASP A 564 -29.67 22.36 14.76
N HIS A 565 -30.86 22.92 14.54
CA HIS A 565 -31.01 24.30 14.09
C HIS A 565 -30.54 25.33 15.10
N GLU A 566 -30.68 25.09 16.41
CA GLU A 566 -30.25 26.03 17.45
C GLU A 566 -28.73 26.08 17.55
N LYS A 567 -28.06 24.88 17.50
CA LYS A 567 -26.61 24.80 17.45
C LYS A 567 -26.05 25.50 16.20
N LEU A 568 -26.68 25.25 15.05
CA LEU A 568 -26.25 25.82 13.78
C LEU A 568 -26.46 27.32 13.72
N LYS A 569 -27.62 27.80 14.22
CA LYS A 569 -27.91 29.25 14.33
C LYS A 569 -26.86 29.95 15.15
N LYS A 570 -26.51 29.40 16.31
CA LYS A 570 -25.47 29.95 17.17
C LYS A 570 -24.13 30.07 16.43
N ALA A 571 -23.73 29.02 15.68
CA ALA A 571 -22.49 29.03 14.91
C ALA A 571 -22.50 30.10 13.80
N ILE A 572 -23.60 30.21 13.05
CA ILE A 572 -23.82 31.20 11.96
C ILE A 572 -23.77 32.63 12.55
N ASP A 573 -24.49 32.87 13.64
CA ASP A 573 -24.56 34.20 14.28
C ASP A 573 -23.19 34.63 14.86
N GLU A 574 -22.40 33.71 15.42
CA GLU A 574 -21.06 33.99 15.97
C GLU A 574 -20.06 34.41 14.88
N VAL A 575 -20.16 33.80 13.67
CA VAL A 575 -19.32 34.17 12.52
C VAL A 575 -19.88 35.38 11.79
N GLY A 576 -21.20 35.58 11.79
CA GLY A 576 -21.89 36.70 11.16
C GLY A 576 -22.26 36.45 9.70
N PHE A 577 -22.49 35.22 9.28
CA PHE A 577 -22.98 34.91 7.93
C PHE A 577 -24.44 35.36 7.72
N ASN A 578 -24.76 35.90 6.56
CA ASN A 578 -26.08 36.43 6.21
C ASN A 578 -27.02 35.35 5.63
N VAL A 579 -27.14 34.22 6.30
CA VAL A 579 -27.98 33.08 5.90
C VAL A 579 -28.71 32.49 7.12
N THR A 580 -29.90 31.95 6.89
CA THR A 580 -30.63 31.19 7.92
C THR A 580 -30.04 29.77 8.06
N PRO A 581 -30.30 29.07 9.19
CA PRO A 581 -29.92 27.67 9.33
C PRO A 581 -30.45 26.78 8.21
N GLU A 582 -31.65 27.03 7.73
CA GLU A 582 -32.29 26.29 6.63
C GLU A 582 -31.53 26.48 5.31
N GLU A 583 -31.21 27.73 4.96
CA GLU A 583 -30.42 28.06 3.77
C GLU A 583 -29.01 27.47 3.84
N PHE A 584 -28.41 27.49 5.01
CA PHE A 584 -27.07 26.92 5.23
C PHE A 584 -27.09 25.38 5.09
N ILE A 585 -28.10 24.68 5.65
CA ILE A 585 -28.29 23.23 5.49
C ILE A 585 -28.51 22.90 4.01
N GLU A 586 -29.35 23.69 3.32
CA GLU A 586 -29.59 23.52 1.88
C GLU A 586 -28.30 23.70 1.08
N PHE A 587 -27.50 24.71 1.39
CA PHE A 587 -26.17 24.90 0.79
C PHE A 587 -25.28 23.68 0.97
N LEU A 588 -25.15 23.15 2.21
CA LEU A 588 -24.31 21.98 2.49
C LEU A 588 -24.75 20.76 1.67
N LYS A 589 -26.07 20.48 1.64
CA LYS A 589 -26.61 19.33 0.90
C LYS A 589 -26.46 19.50 -0.62
N SER A 590 -26.90 20.64 -1.13
CA SER A 590 -26.91 20.89 -2.56
C SER A 590 -25.50 21.02 -3.13
N ALA A 591 -24.58 21.72 -2.49
CA ALA A 591 -23.23 21.88 -3.00
C ALA A 591 -22.51 20.52 -3.15
N ILE A 592 -22.65 19.64 -2.14
CA ILE A 592 -22.07 18.28 -2.21
C ILE A 592 -22.70 17.48 -3.34
N LYS A 593 -24.03 17.52 -3.48
CA LYS A 593 -24.78 16.83 -4.56
C LYS A 593 -24.39 17.35 -5.93
N GLN A 594 -24.36 18.67 -6.12
CA GLN A 594 -24.16 19.29 -7.42
C GLN A 594 -22.77 19.03 -8.00
N ARG A 595 -21.71 18.96 -7.18
CA ARG A 595 -20.38 18.58 -7.64
C ARG A 595 -20.40 17.26 -8.43
N GLU A 596 -21.02 16.22 -7.86
CA GLU A 596 -21.08 14.90 -8.50
C GLU A 596 -21.99 14.93 -9.72
N TYR A 597 -23.13 15.64 -9.63
CA TYR A 597 -24.08 15.76 -10.73
C TYR A 597 -23.49 16.47 -11.96
N PHE A 598 -22.80 17.60 -11.77
CA PHE A 598 -22.16 18.32 -12.88
C PHE A 598 -21.06 17.51 -13.55
N LYS A 599 -20.25 16.78 -12.76
CA LYS A 599 -19.27 15.84 -13.30
C LYS A 599 -19.95 14.77 -14.15
N PHE A 600 -20.98 14.15 -13.61
CA PHE A 600 -21.74 13.10 -14.29
C PHE A 600 -22.31 13.58 -15.63
N GLU A 601 -22.88 14.79 -15.70
CA GLU A 601 -23.49 15.30 -16.91
C GLU A 601 -22.48 15.72 -17.98
N PHE A 602 -21.41 16.46 -17.65
CA PHE A 602 -20.47 16.84 -18.71
C PHE A 602 -19.70 15.64 -19.27
N THR A 603 -19.50 14.58 -18.47
CA THR A 603 -18.81 13.36 -18.94
C THR A 603 -19.64 12.59 -19.99
N ARG A 604 -20.94 12.82 -20.12
CA ARG A 604 -21.75 12.30 -21.26
C ARG A 604 -21.20 12.78 -22.59
N SER A 605 -21.00 14.09 -22.72
CA SER A 605 -20.45 14.68 -23.93
C SER A 605 -19.02 14.24 -24.20
N LEU A 606 -18.19 14.11 -23.15
CA LEU A 606 -16.83 13.58 -23.27
C LEU A 606 -16.83 12.10 -23.73
N SER A 607 -17.70 11.28 -23.18
CA SER A 607 -17.85 9.88 -23.60
C SER A 607 -18.26 9.76 -25.06
N LEU A 608 -19.13 10.67 -25.55
CA LEU A 608 -19.50 10.73 -26.97
C LEU A 608 -18.33 11.15 -27.86
N VAL A 609 -17.49 12.08 -27.43
CA VAL A 609 -16.24 12.42 -28.13
C VAL A 609 -15.35 11.19 -28.33
N LEU A 610 -15.20 10.38 -27.30
CA LEU A 610 -14.40 9.14 -27.39
C LEU A 610 -15.05 8.12 -28.34
N GLU A 611 -16.39 7.98 -28.32
CA GLU A 611 -17.10 7.09 -29.26
C GLU A 611 -16.96 7.54 -30.70
N LEU A 612 -17.11 8.83 -30.97
CA LEU A 612 -16.88 9.37 -32.33
C LEU A 612 -15.46 9.07 -32.80
N LEU A 613 -14.46 9.23 -31.93
CA LEU A 613 -13.07 8.94 -32.28
C LEU A 613 -12.84 7.44 -32.55
N ILE A 614 -13.51 6.55 -31.80
CA ILE A 614 -13.48 5.09 -32.03
C ILE A 614 -14.07 4.77 -33.43
N ASN A 615 -15.21 5.38 -33.78
CA ASN A 615 -15.84 5.15 -35.08
C ASN A 615 -14.97 5.70 -36.22
N ILE A 616 -14.36 6.88 -36.08
CA ILE A 616 -13.35 7.39 -37.02
C ILE A 616 -12.23 6.36 -37.20
N GLY A 617 -11.69 5.83 -36.11
CA GLY A 617 -10.65 4.79 -36.15
C GLY A 617 -11.05 3.55 -36.93
N ASN A 618 -12.30 3.12 -36.78
CA ASN A 618 -12.85 1.99 -37.53
C ASN A 618 -12.92 2.30 -39.04
N ASP A 619 -13.34 3.52 -39.41
CA ASP A 619 -13.44 3.96 -40.81
C ASP A 619 -12.08 4.01 -41.51
N ILE A 620 -11.02 4.38 -40.78
CA ILE A 620 -9.67 4.54 -41.33
C ILE A 620 -8.70 3.43 -40.93
N ASP A 621 -9.21 2.31 -40.38
CA ASP A 621 -8.43 1.15 -39.94
C ASP A 621 -7.29 1.50 -38.95
N ILE A 622 -7.60 2.26 -37.88
CA ILE A 622 -6.71 2.53 -36.73
C ILE A 622 -7.35 1.95 -35.49
N LYS A 623 -6.63 1.05 -34.81
CA LYS A 623 -7.13 0.39 -33.60
C LYS A 623 -7.34 1.36 -32.46
N ARG A 624 -8.39 1.16 -31.68
CA ARG A 624 -8.76 1.94 -30.49
C ARG A 624 -7.55 2.18 -29.55
N ARG A 625 -6.72 1.14 -29.31
CA ARG A 625 -5.52 1.25 -28.48
C ARG A 625 -4.48 2.22 -29.06
N ASP A 626 -4.42 2.37 -30.36
CA ASP A 626 -3.49 3.25 -31.04
C ASP A 626 -3.96 4.70 -31.02
N LEU A 627 -5.27 4.94 -31.14
CA LEU A 627 -5.89 6.26 -31.01
C LEU A 627 -5.55 6.96 -29.68
N SER A 628 -5.31 6.20 -28.60
CA SER A 628 -4.92 6.78 -27.31
C SER A 628 -3.59 7.55 -27.33
N TRP A 629 -2.79 7.43 -28.41
CA TRP A 629 -1.54 8.19 -28.61
C TRP A 629 -1.73 9.50 -29.37
N LEU A 630 -2.92 9.77 -29.90
CA LEU A 630 -3.26 11.07 -30.46
C LEU A 630 -3.38 12.13 -29.35
N ASN A 631 -3.37 13.38 -29.70
CA ASN A 631 -3.78 14.50 -28.84
C ASN A 631 -4.94 15.27 -29.48
N VAL A 632 -5.53 16.21 -28.73
CA VAL A 632 -6.65 17.01 -29.20
C VAL A 632 -6.26 17.87 -30.41
N ASP A 633 -5.04 18.42 -30.45
CA ASP A 633 -4.57 19.22 -31.58
C ASP A 633 -4.50 18.42 -32.88
N ASP A 634 -4.07 17.12 -32.80
CA ASP A 634 -4.09 16.24 -33.99
C ASP A 634 -5.49 16.08 -34.54
N ILE A 635 -6.48 15.92 -33.65
CA ILE A 635 -7.88 15.75 -34.02
C ILE A 635 -8.42 17.05 -34.67
N MET A 636 -8.06 18.20 -34.11
CA MET A 636 -8.46 19.50 -34.63
C MET A 636 -7.88 19.79 -36.03
N GLU A 637 -6.61 19.46 -36.26
CA GLU A 637 -5.95 19.65 -37.55
C GLU A 637 -6.54 18.76 -38.64
N CYS A 638 -6.98 17.55 -38.31
CA CYS A 638 -7.55 16.59 -39.24
C CYS A 638 -8.91 17.00 -39.86
N VAL A 639 -9.65 17.93 -39.24
CA VAL A 639 -10.95 18.43 -39.75
C VAL A 639 -10.86 18.98 -41.19
N SER A 640 -9.70 19.49 -41.59
CA SER A 640 -9.45 20.09 -42.93
C SER A 640 -8.93 19.05 -43.94
N THR A 641 -8.51 17.85 -43.51
CA THR A 641 -7.90 16.86 -44.42
C THR A 641 -8.97 16.14 -45.26
N ALA A 642 -8.79 16.09 -46.58
CA ALA A 642 -9.83 15.68 -47.50
C ALA A 642 -9.78 14.21 -47.90
N ASP A 643 -8.62 13.53 -47.75
CA ASP A 643 -8.40 12.16 -48.21
C ASP A 643 -8.17 11.18 -47.02
N PRO A 644 -9.01 10.11 -46.90
CA PRO A 644 -8.89 9.15 -45.79
C PRO A 644 -7.54 8.39 -45.76
N ALA A 645 -6.92 8.09 -46.89
CA ALA A 645 -5.67 7.35 -46.91
C ALA A 645 -4.50 8.21 -46.44
N SER A 646 -4.46 9.50 -46.88
CA SER A 646 -3.51 10.48 -46.39
C SER A 646 -3.66 10.74 -44.90
N LEU A 647 -4.89 10.86 -44.42
CA LEU A 647 -5.22 11.03 -43.00
C LEU A 647 -4.70 9.86 -42.16
N ARG A 648 -4.96 8.66 -42.61
CA ARG A 648 -4.49 7.44 -41.91
C ARG A 648 -2.97 7.43 -41.71
N GLN A 649 -2.22 7.69 -42.82
CA GLN A 649 -0.76 7.67 -42.78
C GLN A 649 -0.19 8.75 -41.84
N GLU A 650 -0.77 9.94 -41.89
CA GLU A 650 -0.37 11.04 -41.01
C GLU A 650 -0.58 10.73 -39.54
N LEU A 651 -1.77 10.21 -39.18
CA LEU A 651 -2.08 9.82 -37.80
C LEU A 651 -1.18 8.68 -37.30
N ILE A 652 -0.89 7.68 -38.14
CA ILE A 652 0.03 6.60 -37.79
C ILE A 652 1.44 7.12 -37.49
N ASN A 653 1.95 8.06 -38.26
CA ASN A 653 3.27 8.66 -38.04
C ASN A 653 3.31 9.38 -36.67
N ARG A 654 2.27 10.16 -36.35
CA ARG A 654 2.16 10.88 -35.06
C ARG A 654 2.05 9.90 -33.89
N ILE A 655 1.25 8.84 -34.01
CA ILE A 655 1.08 7.76 -33.04
C ILE A 655 2.44 7.09 -32.73
N ASN A 656 3.18 6.71 -33.80
CA ASN A 656 4.46 6.03 -33.62
C ASN A 656 5.51 6.90 -32.96
N GLY A 657 5.59 8.19 -33.34
CA GLY A 657 6.51 9.16 -32.72
C GLY A 657 6.25 9.30 -31.21
N ARG A 658 4.99 9.50 -30.80
CA ARG A 658 4.62 9.66 -29.39
C ARG A 658 4.76 8.36 -28.58
N ARG A 659 4.48 7.20 -29.20
CA ARG A 659 4.69 5.90 -28.58
C ARG A 659 6.18 5.69 -28.24
N GLN A 660 7.05 6.03 -29.17
CA GLN A 660 8.48 5.93 -28.97
C GLN A 660 8.96 6.89 -27.85
N GLU A 661 8.54 8.16 -27.91
CA GLU A 661 8.87 9.14 -26.87
C GLU A 661 8.40 8.69 -25.48
N ASN A 662 7.15 8.23 -25.36
CA ASN A 662 6.60 7.74 -24.09
C ASN A 662 7.35 6.51 -23.59
N SER A 663 7.70 5.56 -24.45
CA SER A 663 8.49 4.37 -24.09
C SER A 663 9.81 4.73 -23.42
N PHE A 664 10.47 5.76 -23.90
CA PHE A 664 11.72 6.25 -23.31
C PHE A 664 11.48 6.96 -21.97
N ASN A 665 10.51 7.88 -21.92
CA ASN A 665 10.24 8.68 -20.72
C ASN A 665 9.69 7.86 -19.55
N ARG A 666 9.09 6.69 -19.79
CA ARG A 666 8.66 5.73 -18.74
C ARG A 666 9.81 5.25 -17.87
N ASN A 667 11.03 5.28 -18.37
CA ASN A 667 12.22 4.86 -17.63
C ASN A 667 12.75 5.94 -16.68
N ILE A 668 12.17 7.15 -16.71
CA ILE A 668 12.59 8.27 -15.87
C ILE A 668 11.67 8.35 -14.66
N ILE A 669 12.25 8.25 -13.49
CA ILE A 669 11.56 8.45 -12.21
C ILE A 669 11.47 9.96 -11.98
N MET A 670 10.26 10.44 -11.67
CA MET A 670 10.00 11.84 -11.41
C MET A 670 9.40 12.03 -10.02
N PRO A 671 9.84 13.02 -9.22
CA PRO A 671 9.31 13.26 -7.87
C PRO A 671 7.82 13.65 -7.90
N ALA A 672 7.14 13.53 -6.76
CA ALA A 672 5.76 13.98 -6.60
C ALA A 672 5.66 15.52 -6.55
N VAL A 673 6.66 16.17 -5.97
CA VAL A 673 6.77 17.64 -5.86
C VAL A 673 8.13 18.06 -6.37
N ILE A 674 8.18 19.15 -7.15
CA ILE A 674 9.42 19.76 -7.63
C ILE A 674 9.45 21.20 -7.13
N THR A 675 10.39 21.49 -6.26
CA THR A 675 10.60 22.83 -5.69
C THR A 675 11.78 23.55 -6.30
N ASP A 676 12.76 22.81 -6.79
CA ASP A 676 13.88 23.31 -7.58
C ASP A 676 14.43 22.22 -8.53
N GLU A 677 15.42 22.56 -9.37
CA GLU A 677 15.98 21.68 -10.40
C GLU A 677 16.63 20.41 -9.80
N ARG A 678 17.17 20.51 -8.58
CA ARG A 678 17.86 19.38 -7.91
C ARG A 678 16.91 18.24 -7.58
N ASP A 679 15.63 18.53 -7.36
CA ASP A 679 14.61 17.52 -7.07
C ASP A 679 14.44 16.50 -8.23
N ILE A 680 14.90 16.84 -9.45
CA ILE A 680 14.88 15.93 -10.61
C ILE A 680 15.99 14.90 -10.53
N ASP A 681 17.12 15.23 -9.90
CA ASP A 681 18.25 14.32 -9.71
C ASP A 681 18.23 13.59 -8.38
N PHE A 682 17.65 14.20 -7.35
CA PHE A 682 17.62 13.74 -5.98
C PHE A 682 16.16 13.55 -5.54
N ILE A 683 15.69 12.31 -5.60
CA ILE A 683 14.27 11.99 -5.47
C ILE A 683 14.05 11.17 -4.19
N PRO A 684 13.74 11.81 -3.05
CA PRO A 684 13.29 11.09 -1.87
C PRO A 684 11.90 10.50 -2.17
N VAL A 685 11.78 9.20 -1.97
CA VAL A 685 10.45 8.56 -1.99
C VAL A 685 9.82 8.84 -0.64
N ALA A 686 8.86 9.76 -0.63
CA ALA A 686 8.04 9.97 0.55
C ALA A 686 7.38 8.63 0.93
N GLU A 687 7.45 8.25 2.20
CA GLU A 687 6.62 7.15 2.69
C GLU A 687 5.16 7.56 2.48
N ALA A 688 4.55 6.99 1.46
CA ALA A 688 3.11 7.13 1.31
C ALA A 688 2.48 6.49 2.55
N ARG A 689 1.70 7.27 3.29
CA ARG A 689 0.84 6.74 4.34
C ARG A 689 -0.51 6.46 3.72
N PRO A 690 -0.86 5.20 3.43
CA PRO A 690 -2.16 4.87 2.90
C PRO A 690 -3.27 5.41 3.81
N ASN A 691 -4.32 5.94 3.20
CA ASN A 691 -5.52 6.28 3.95
C ASN A 691 -6.33 4.99 4.13
N PHE A 692 -6.23 4.39 5.30
CA PHE A 692 -6.98 3.19 5.63
C PHE A 692 -8.45 3.53 5.90
N ILE A 693 -9.33 2.88 5.19
CA ILE A 693 -10.78 3.06 5.29
C ILE A 693 -11.37 1.84 5.98
N THR A 694 -12.23 2.06 6.95
CA THR A 694 -12.78 1.09 7.91
C THR A 694 -11.74 0.56 8.90
N ALA A 695 -12.20 0.08 10.07
CA ALA A 695 -11.32 -0.54 11.07
C ALA A 695 -11.47 -2.07 11.03
N ARG A 696 -11.32 -2.68 9.86
CA ARG A 696 -11.47 -4.12 9.64
C ARG A 696 -10.15 -4.74 9.21
N HIS A 697 -10.00 -6.03 9.53
CA HIS A 697 -8.91 -6.87 9.08
C HIS A 697 -9.44 -7.87 8.06
N ILE A 698 -8.75 -8.03 6.94
CA ILE A 698 -9.08 -8.96 5.85
C ILE A 698 -7.84 -9.61 5.27
N GLU A 699 -8.02 -10.83 4.79
CA GLU A 699 -7.02 -11.54 3.99
C GLU A 699 -7.69 -11.97 2.69
N GLY A 700 -7.00 -11.92 1.56
CA GLY A 700 -7.60 -12.30 0.29
C GLY A 700 -6.65 -12.32 -0.89
N GLU A 701 -7.10 -12.97 -1.95
CA GLU A 701 -6.43 -12.96 -3.25
C GLU A 701 -6.46 -11.55 -3.85
N VAL A 702 -5.33 -11.10 -4.41
CA VAL A 702 -5.19 -9.79 -5.03
C VAL A 702 -5.43 -9.90 -6.53
N ILE A 703 -6.27 -9.02 -7.04
CA ILE A 703 -6.49 -8.85 -8.50
C ILE A 703 -6.13 -7.42 -8.89
N VAL A 704 -5.24 -7.30 -9.86
CA VAL A 704 -4.86 -6.02 -10.47
C VAL A 704 -5.71 -5.83 -11.73
N LEU A 705 -6.74 -5.00 -11.65
CA LEU A 705 -7.69 -4.84 -12.76
C LEU A 705 -7.08 -4.24 -14.03
N GLU A 706 -5.97 -3.49 -13.94
CA GLU A 706 -5.29 -2.96 -15.12
C GLU A 706 -4.69 -4.08 -15.98
N ASP A 707 -4.23 -5.17 -15.34
CA ASP A 707 -3.65 -6.32 -15.99
C ASP A 707 -4.72 -7.34 -16.41
N GLU A 708 -5.79 -7.48 -15.62
CA GLU A 708 -6.87 -8.44 -15.81
C GLU A 708 -8.25 -7.78 -15.75
N PRO A 709 -8.64 -6.98 -16.75
CA PRO A 709 -9.88 -6.20 -16.71
C PRO A 709 -11.18 -7.04 -16.68
N ASP A 710 -11.11 -8.29 -17.14
CA ASP A 710 -12.25 -9.22 -17.18
C ASP A 710 -12.25 -10.24 -16.02
N ALA A 711 -11.37 -10.10 -15.04
CA ALA A 711 -11.24 -11.04 -13.92
C ALA A 711 -12.51 -11.11 -13.06
N ASP A 712 -12.79 -12.28 -12.49
CA ASP A 712 -13.80 -12.39 -11.43
C ASP A 712 -13.24 -11.82 -10.12
N ILE A 713 -13.74 -10.65 -9.73
CA ILE A 713 -13.28 -9.90 -8.57
C ILE A 713 -14.08 -10.18 -7.28
N ARG A 714 -15.05 -11.10 -7.34
CA ARG A 714 -15.88 -11.41 -6.18
C ARG A 714 -15.04 -12.02 -5.05
N ASP A 715 -15.25 -11.53 -3.82
CA ASP A 715 -14.55 -11.95 -2.60
C ASP A 715 -13.02 -11.82 -2.69
N LYS A 716 -12.53 -10.88 -3.53
CA LYS A 716 -11.10 -10.61 -3.71
C LYS A 716 -10.73 -9.19 -3.29
N ILE A 717 -9.45 -8.97 -3.06
CA ILE A 717 -8.87 -7.63 -2.83
C ILE A 717 -8.52 -7.06 -4.22
N VAL A 718 -9.19 -5.98 -4.58
CA VAL A 718 -9.04 -5.36 -5.90
C VAL A 718 -8.07 -4.20 -5.83
N ALA A 719 -7.03 -4.25 -6.65
CA ALA A 719 -6.05 -3.18 -6.79
C ALA A 719 -6.25 -2.43 -8.12
N ILE A 720 -6.33 -1.10 -8.03
CA ILE A 720 -6.36 -0.21 -9.20
C ILE A 720 -5.38 0.95 -9.02
N PRO A 721 -4.77 1.46 -10.09
CA PRO A 721 -3.78 2.53 -9.94
C PRO A 721 -4.40 3.89 -9.60
N LYS A 722 -5.65 4.15 -9.99
CA LYS A 722 -6.31 5.45 -9.89
C LYS A 722 -7.64 5.33 -9.14
N ALA A 723 -7.93 6.25 -8.24
CA ALA A 723 -9.23 6.33 -7.55
C ALA A 723 -10.31 7.02 -8.41
N ASP A 724 -10.41 6.69 -9.70
CA ASP A 724 -11.37 7.27 -10.63
C ASP A 724 -12.80 6.79 -10.34
N PRO A 725 -13.80 7.69 -10.25
CA PRO A 725 -15.20 7.32 -10.05
C PRO A 725 -15.76 6.35 -11.10
N GLY A 726 -15.18 6.28 -12.29
CA GLY A 726 -15.55 5.31 -13.32
C GLY A 726 -15.39 3.85 -12.94
N TYR A 727 -14.68 3.55 -11.83
CA TYR A 727 -14.60 2.20 -11.26
C TYR A 727 -15.72 1.88 -10.26
N GLU A 728 -16.77 2.69 -10.15
CA GLU A 728 -17.88 2.51 -9.19
C GLU A 728 -18.55 1.13 -9.30
N TRP A 729 -18.56 0.55 -10.48
CA TRP A 729 -19.10 -0.78 -10.74
C TRP A 729 -18.42 -1.90 -9.91
N ILE A 730 -17.17 -1.71 -9.47
CA ILE A 730 -16.43 -2.67 -8.64
C ILE A 730 -17.21 -2.98 -7.36
N PHE A 731 -17.80 -1.97 -6.73
CA PHE A 731 -18.58 -2.12 -5.51
C PHE A 731 -19.83 -2.97 -5.69
N THR A 732 -20.34 -3.09 -6.92
CA THR A 732 -21.49 -3.93 -7.25
C THR A 732 -21.16 -5.42 -7.31
N LYS A 733 -19.87 -5.78 -7.38
CA LYS A 733 -19.39 -7.16 -7.56
C LYS A 733 -19.09 -7.91 -6.26
N GLY A 734 -19.23 -7.27 -5.10
CA GLY A 734 -18.98 -7.91 -3.80
C GLY A 734 -17.51 -8.21 -3.55
N ILE A 735 -16.68 -7.23 -3.74
CA ILE A 735 -15.24 -7.31 -3.43
C ILE A 735 -15.00 -7.42 -1.93
N LYS A 736 -13.89 -8.03 -1.54
CA LYS A 736 -13.48 -8.21 -0.15
C LYS A 736 -12.73 -7.02 0.41
N GLY A 737 -11.89 -6.40 -0.41
CA GLY A 737 -11.10 -5.22 -0.09
C GLY A 737 -10.71 -4.41 -1.31
N PHE A 738 -10.17 -3.21 -1.08
CA PHE A 738 -9.85 -2.29 -2.17
C PHE A 738 -8.54 -1.56 -1.93
N ILE A 739 -7.70 -1.43 -2.94
CA ILE A 739 -6.39 -0.78 -2.85
C ILE A 739 -6.19 0.14 -4.05
N THR A 740 -5.69 1.36 -3.79
CA THR A 740 -5.32 2.28 -4.87
C THR A 740 -3.90 2.80 -4.71
N LYS A 741 -3.21 2.99 -5.84
CA LYS A 741 -1.88 3.62 -5.87
C LYS A 741 -1.98 5.10 -5.55
N TYR A 742 -2.90 5.82 -6.19
CA TYR A 742 -3.17 7.25 -6.02
C TYR A 742 -4.59 7.49 -5.53
N GLY A 743 -4.77 8.50 -4.73
CA GLY A 743 -6.05 8.93 -4.19
C GLY A 743 -5.93 9.44 -2.76
N GLY A 744 -6.73 10.45 -2.42
CA GLY A 744 -6.78 11.01 -1.07
C GLY A 744 -7.92 10.43 -0.23
N VAL A 745 -7.92 10.72 1.07
CA VAL A 745 -9.01 10.36 2.01
C VAL A 745 -10.37 10.93 1.59
N ALA A 746 -10.38 12.01 0.84
CA ALA A 746 -11.59 12.64 0.31
C ALA A 746 -11.89 12.25 -1.14
N SER A 747 -11.17 11.26 -1.71
CA SER A 747 -11.44 10.75 -3.04
C SER A 747 -12.82 10.06 -3.09
N HIS A 748 -13.42 10.02 -4.28
CA HIS A 748 -14.71 9.36 -4.48
C HIS A 748 -14.68 7.91 -4.02
N MET A 749 -13.63 7.17 -4.39
CA MET A 749 -13.50 5.74 -4.03
C MET A 749 -13.28 5.53 -2.52
N ALA A 750 -12.57 6.43 -1.83
CA ALA A 750 -12.42 6.36 -0.37
C ALA A 750 -13.77 6.52 0.34
N ILE A 751 -14.58 7.48 -0.11
CA ILE A 751 -15.93 7.71 0.40
C ILE A 751 -16.80 6.47 0.17
N ARG A 752 -16.74 5.88 -1.01
CA ARG A 752 -17.52 4.66 -1.36
C ARG A 752 -17.10 3.46 -0.52
N CYS A 753 -15.79 3.27 -0.30
CA CYS A 753 -15.32 2.21 0.60
C CYS A 753 -15.86 2.39 2.02
N ALA A 754 -15.92 3.63 2.53
CA ALA A 754 -16.50 3.91 3.84
C ALA A 754 -18.01 3.64 3.88
N GLU A 755 -18.76 4.04 2.83
CA GLU A 755 -20.22 3.82 2.73
C GLU A 755 -20.58 2.32 2.66
N PHE A 756 -19.80 1.52 1.92
CA PHE A 756 -20.02 0.08 1.81
C PHE A 756 -19.32 -0.74 2.89
N GLU A 757 -18.67 -0.08 3.84
CA GLU A 757 -17.84 -0.72 4.88
C GLU A 757 -16.81 -1.70 4.30
N ILE A 758 -16.28 -1.41 3.11
CA ILE A 758 -15.24 -2.21 2.47
C ILE A 758 -13.89 -1.76 3.00
N PRO A 759 -13.08 -2.67 3.57
CA PRO A 759 -11.72 -2.36 3.97
C PRO A 759 -10.90 -1.89 2.77
N ALA A 760 -10.24 -0.74 2.91
CA ALA A 760 -9.47 -0.20 1.82
C ALA A 760 -8.20 0.51 2.27
N ALA A 761 -7.18 0.51 1.41
CA ALA A 761 -5.97 1.31 1.52
C ALA A 761 -5.88 2.23 0.28
N ILE A 762 -6.16 3.50 0.49
CA ILE A 762 -6.25 4.51 -0.57
C ILE A 762 -5.00 5.37 -0.61
N GLY A 763 -4.40 5.52 -1.82
CA GLY A 763 -3.20 6.33 -1.98
C GLY A 763 -1.96 5.68 -1.40
N CYS A 764 -1.75 4.40 -1.69
CA CYS A 764 -0.62 3.61 -1.18
C CYS A 764 0.75 4.09 -1.70
N GLY A 765 0.78 4.94 -2.72
CA GLY A 765 2.01 5.32 -3.39
C GLY A 765 2.65 4.17 -4.18
N GLU A 766 3.78 4.43 -4.82
CA GLU A 766 4.42 3.46 -5.70
C GLU A 766 4.92 2.21 -4.95
N LYS A 767 5.67 2.41 -3.89
CA LYS A 767 6.33 1.32 -3.15
C LYS A 767 5.35 0.28 -2.61
N ILE A 768 4.31 0.73 -1.90
CA ILE A 768 3.31 -0.17 -1.30
C ILE A 768 2.44 -0.79 -2.40
N TYR A 769 2.06 0.00 -3.42
CA TYR A 769 1.24 -0.52 -4.51
C TYR A 769 1.99 -1.57 -5.34
N ASP A 770 3.26 -1.34 -5.68
CA ASP A 770 4.09 -2.31 -6.42
C ASP A 770 4.31 -3.59 -5.59
N TYR A 771 4.50 -3.45 -4.27
CA TYR A 771 4.54 -4.59 -3.34
C TYR A 771 3.23 -5.39 -3.38
N VAL A 772 2.08 -4.73 -3.20
CA VAL A 772 0.75 -5.35 -3.25
C VAL A 772 0.49 -6.06 -4.57
N THR A 773 0.83 -5.42 -5.70
CA THR A 773 0.59 -6.00 -7.02
C THR A 773 1.57 -7.10 -7.42
N SER A 774 2.67 -7.25 -6.69
CA SER A 774 3.61 -8.35 -6.85
C SER A 774 3.22 -9.59 -6.04
N THR A 775 2.31 -9.46 -5.06
CA THR A 775 1.81 -10.55 -4.24
C THR A 775 0.50 -11.12 -4.79
N SER A 776 0.30 -12.43 -4.65
CA SER A 776 -0.96 -13.08 -5.07
C SER A 776 -2.02 -13.11 -3.98
N TYR A 777 -1.62 -12.97 -2.72
CA TYR A 777 -2.51 -13.02 -1.56
C TYR A 777 -2.03 -12.04 -0.49
N LEU A 778 -2.95 -11.26 0.06
CA LEU A 778 -2.64 -10.14 0.95
C LEU A 778 -3.37 -10.27 2.28
N ASP A 779 -2.68 -9.88 3.34
CA ASP A 779 -3.21 -9.61 4.67
C ASP A 779 -3.25 -8.09 4.88
N MET A 780 -4.46 -7.52 5.02
CA MET A 780 -4.67 -6.07 5.17
C MET A 780 -5.42 -5.78 6.47
N ASP A 781 -4.73 -5.22 7.43
CA ASP A 781 -5.30 -4.75 8.69
C ASP A 781 -5.49 -3.22 8.67
N CYS A 782 -6.67 -2.78 8.27
CA CYS A 782 -7.01 -1.36 8.22
C CYS A 782 -7.11 -0.71 9.61
N ARG A 783 -7.29 -1.49 10.69
CA ARG A 783 -7.34 -0.97 12.06
C ARG A 783 -5.97 -0.50 12.53
N ASN A 784 -4.96 -1.32 12.25
CA ASN A 784 -3.58 -1.07 12.67
C ASN A 784 -2.72 -0.43 11.56
N GLY A 785 -3.31 -0.19 10.39
CA GLY A 785 -2.63 0.44 9.26
C GLY A 785 -1.52 -0.43 8.66
N LYS A 786 -1.73 -1.76 8.58
CA LYS A 786 -0.75 -2.71 8.07
C LYS A 786 -1.22 -3.39 6.80
N ILE A 787 -0.27 -3.62 5.89
CA ILE A 787 -0.42 -4.41 4.68
C ILE A 787 0.78 -5.35 4.61
N GLU A 788 0.51 -6.64 4.64
CA GLU A 788 1.54 -7.68 4.61
C GLU A 788 1.17 -8.76 3.58
N GLU A 789 2.15 -9.51 3.10
CA GLU A 789 1.87 -10.65 2.25
C GLU A 789 1.13 -11.70 3.06
N GLY A 790 -0.06 -12.06 2.58
CA GLY A 790 -0.86 -13.13 3.14
C GLY A 790 -0.41 -14.48 2.57
N ILE A 791 -0.70 -15.55 3.28
CA ILE A 791 -0.38 -16.89 2.80
C ILE A 791 -1.62 -17.55 2.21
N GLN A 792 -1.60 -17.80 0.91
CA GLN A 792 -2.63 -18.58 0.25
C GLN A 792 -2.33 -20.08 0.41
N TYR A 793 -2.89 -20.70 1.43
CA TYR A 793 -2.87 -22.16 1.56
C TYR A 793 -3.98 -22.76 0.68
N LYS A 794 -3.67 -23.11 -0.57
CA LYS A 794 -4.61 -23.88 -1.42
C LYS A 794 -4.20 -25.34 -1.44
N ASN A 795 -5.16 -26.21 -1.10
CA ASN A 795 -5.04 -27.66 -1.21
C ASN A 795 -3.98 -28.32 -0.31
N LEU A 796 -3.63 -27.72 0.84
CA LEU A 796 -2.81 -28.40 1.83
C LEU A 796 -3.63 -29.52 2.47
N ARG A 797 -3.05 -30.72 2.57
CA ARG A 797 -3.73 -31.89 3.15
C ARG A 797 -3.32 -32.08 4.59
N ALA A 798 -4.29 -32.03 5.52
CA ALA A 798 -4.06 -32.28 6.92
C ALA A 798 -4.74 -33.57 7.37
N LEU A 799 -3.98 -34.53 7.93
CA LEU A 799 -4.57 -35.65 8.64
C LEU A 799 -5.08 -35.17 10.01
N ILE A 800 -6.29 -35.57 10.36
CA ILE A 800 -6.90 -35.18 11.63
C ILE A 800 -7.37 -36.43 12.41
N THR A 801 -6.93 -36.54 13.65
CA THR A 801 -7.32 -37.66 14.52
C THR A 801 -8.78 -37.51 14.98
N GLN A 802 -9.37 -38.61 15.47
CA GLN A 802 -10.76 -38.62 15.89
C GLN A 802 -10.86 -39.18 17.32
N ARG A 803 -11.88 -38.72 18.05
CA ARG A 803 -12.23 -39.24 19.35
C ARG A 803 -12.94 -40.58 19.23
N GLU A 804 -12.59 -41.55 20.09
CA GLU A 804 -13.26 -42.83 20.16
C GLU A 804 -14.59 -42.70 20.94
N GLY A 805 -15.63 -43.35 20.46
CA GLY A 805 -16.94 -43.33 21.06
C GLY A 805 -17.72 -44.59 20.75
N VAL A 806 -18.94 -44.66 21.29
CA VAL A 806 -19.88 -45.75 21.04
C VAL A 806 -21.23 -45.13 20.67
N ASN A 807 -21.85 -45.64 19.59
CA ASN A 807 -23.20 -45.19 19.21
C ASN A 807 -24.30 -45.77 20.14
N GLN A 808 -25.55 -45.39 19.92
CA GLN A 808 -26.70 -45.82 20.70
C GLN A 808 -26.98 -47.33 20.62
N TYR A 809 -26.36 -48.04 19.69
CA TYR A 809 -26.49 -49.51 19.51
C TYR A 809 -25.33 -50.29 20.09
N GLY A 810 -24.32 -49.59 20.64
CA GLY A 810 -23.12 -50.22 21.20
C GLY A 810 -21.99 -50.44 20.21
N ASP A 811 -22.10 -49.92 18.97
CA ASP A 811 -21.04 -50.05 17.98
C ASP A 811 -19.94 -49.03 18.22
N PRO A 812 -18.67 -49.35 18.05
CA PRO A 812 -17.56 -48.40 18.09
C PRO A 812 -17.71 -47.33 16.99
N THR A 813 -17.46 -46.09 17.34
CA THR A 813 -17.54 -44.95 16.42
C THR A 813 -16.33 -44.03 16.58
N ASP A 814 -15.94 -43.41 15.47
CA ASP A 814 -14.97 -42.31 15.48
C ASP A 814 -15.70 -40.98 15.37
N ILE A 815 -15.40 -40.03 16.24
CA ILE A 815 -16.12 -38.76 16.38
C ILE A 815 -15.15 -37.62 16.16
N LEU A 816 -15.48 -36.73 15.20
CA LEU A 816 -14.79 -35.46 14.96
C LEU A 816 -15.77 -34.30 15.12
N GLU A 817 -15.43 -33.35 15.97
CA GLU A 817 -16.21 -32.13 16.13
C GLU A 817 -16.04 -31.24 14.88
N SER A 818 -17.16 -30.79 14.30
CA SER A 818 -17.16 -29.96 13.09
C SER A 818 -16.44 -28.61 13.25
N ALA A 819 -16.21 -28.19 14.49
CA ALA A 819 -15.44 -26.98 14.81
C ALA A 819 -13.98 -27.08 14.33
N TYR A 820 -13.34 -28.25 14.52
CA TYR A 820 -11.98 -28.51 14.03
C TYR A 820 -11.93 -28.41 12.49
N VAL A 821 -12.85 -29.07 11.79
CA VAL A 821 -12.92 -29.03 10.34
C VAL A 821 -12.99 -27.61 9.84
N ARG A 822 -13.96 -26.82 10.36
CA ARG A 822 -14.13 -25.41 9.96
C ARG A 822 -12.92 -24.55 10.25
N PHE A 823 -12.25 -24.74 11.40
CA PHE A 823 -11.09 -23.96 11.77
C PHE A 823 -9.93 -24.18 10.79
N TYR A 824 -9.60 -25.44 10.50
CA TYR A 824 -8.49 -25.76 9.60
C TYR A 824 -8.81 -25.52 8.13
N GLU A 825 -10.09 -25.63 7.69
CA GLU A 825 -10.51 -25.20 6.36
C GLU A 825 -10.34 -23.69 6.17
N LEU A 826 -10.61 -22.88 7.19
CA LEU A 826 -10.34 -21.44 7.17
C LEU A 826 -8.85 -21.12 7.06
N LEU A 827 -7.98 -22.02 7.47
CA LEU A 827 -6.52 -21.92 7.30
C LEU A 827 -6.02 -22.52 5.97
N GLY A 828 -6.94 -22.95 5.07
CA GLY A 828 -6.62 -23.47 3.74
C GLY A 828 -6.26 -24.95 3.67
N PHE A 829 -6.49 -25.73 4.74
CA PHE A 829 -6.28 -27.16 4.74
C PHE A 829 -7.52 -27.93 4.30
N ILE A 830 -7.29 -29.11 3.72
CA ILE A 830 -8.31 -30.14 3.52
C ILE A 830 -8.14 -31.15 4.66
N PRO A 831 -9.01 -31.13 5.70
CA PRO A 831 -8.92 -32.07 6.80
C PRO A 831 -9.36 -33.45 6.37
N VAL A 832 -8.48 -34.44 6.52
CA VAL A 832 -8.75 -35.85 6.22
C VAL A 832 -8.86 -36.63 7.54
N PRO A 833 -10.06 -37.02 7.99
CA PRO A 833 -10.24 -37.75 9.21
C PRO A 833 -9.59 -39.15 9.16
N VAL A 834 -8.87 -39.52 10.23
CA VAL A 834 -8.22 -40.81 10.35
C VAL A 834 -8.98 -41.68 11.34
N SER A 835 -9.48 -42.83 10.89
CA SER A 835 -10.15 -43.77 11.79
C SER A 835 -9.15 -44.44 12.73
N ASN A 836 -9.54 -44.57 14.01
CA ASN A 836 -8.76 -45.24 15.04
C ASN A 836 -8.53 -46.70 14.78
N HIS A 837 -9.30 -47.30 13.85
CA HIS A 837 -9.20 -48.72 13.46
C HIS A 837 -8.48 -48.95 12.12
N THR A 838 -7.84 -47.93 11.55
CA THR A 838 -7.06 -48.06 10.30
C THR A 838 -5.89 -49.01 10.47
N LYS A 839 -5.84 -50.10 9.70
CA LYS A 839 -4.78 -51.10 9.76
C LYS A 839 -3.50 -50.68 9.06
N ASN A 840 -3.63 -50.12 7.85
CA ASN A 840 -2.51 -49.75 6.97
C ASN A 840 -2.43 -48.23 6.93
N PHE A 841 -2.11 -47.60 8.08
CA PHE A 841 -2.09 -46.15 8.21
C PHE A 841 -1.02 -45.49 7.32
N GLU A 842 0.05 -46.20 6.97
CA GLU A 842 1.11 -45.70 6.08
C GLU A 842 0.58 -45.29 4.70
N ARG A 843 -0.50 -45.91 4.21
CA ARG A 843 -1.16 -45.50 2.95
C ARG A 843 -1.81 -44.13 2.98
N LEU A 844 -2.06 -43.58 4.15
CA LEU A 844 -2.54 -42.20 4.27
C LEU A 844 -1.52 -41.18 3.75
N PHE A 845 -0.26 -41.60 3.69
CA PHE A 845 0.88 -40.80 3.24
C PHE A 845 1.31 -41.10 1.78
N ASP A 846 0.57 -41.96 1.06
CA ASP A 846 0.78 -42.20 -0.38
C ASP A 846 0.55 -40.89 -1.18
N GLU A 847 -0.31 -40.02 -0.72
CA GLU A 847 -0.43 -38.62 -1.13
C GLU A 847 0.25 -37.70 -0.12
N LYS A 848 0.75 -36.56 -0.58
CA LYS A 848 1.43 -35.58 0.27
C LYS A 848 0.53 -35.17 1.46
N VAL A 849 1.06 -35.25 2.67
CA VAL A 849 0.45 -34.76 3.89
C VAL A 849 1.29 -33.59 4.41
N ASP A 850 0.66 -32.44 4.57
CA ASP A 850 1.34 -31.21 4.97
C ASP A 850 1.27 -30.96 6.49
N LEU A 851 0.29 -31.55 7.19
CA LEU A 851 0.07 -31.34 8.62
C LEU A 851 -0.60 -32.57 9.26
N LEU A 852 -0.23 -32.90 10.51
CA LEU A 852 -1.00 -33.77 11.39
C LEU A 852 -1.67 -32.92 12.48
N ILE A 853 -2.99 -33.11 12.67
CA ILE A 853 -3.80 -32.44 13.69
C ILE A 853 -4.21 -33.51 14.72
N VAL A 854 -3.76 -33.36 15.98
CA VAL A 854 -4.13 -34.26 17.08
C VAL A 854 -5.15 -33.51 17.95
N VAL A 855 -6.40 -33.99 17.93
CA VAL A 855 -7.53 -33.28 18.54
C VAL A 855 -7.69 -33.52 20.05
N GLY A 856 -8.49 -32.69 20.70
CA GLY A 856 -8.85 -32.78 22.11
C GLY A 856 -9.91 -33.85 22.43
N GLY A 857 -10.37 -33.89 23.68
CA GLY A 857 -11.49 -34.69 24.22
C GLY A 857 -11.14 -36.12 24.65
N GLY A 858 -11.77 -36.57 25.68
CA GLY A 858 -11.50 -37.85 26.37
C GLY A 858 -10.29 -37.79 27.31
N SER A 859 -10.01 -38.88 28.02
CA SER A 859 -8.87 -39.01 28.93
C SER A 859 -7.85 -40.00 28.40
N LEU A 860 -6.62 -39.89 28.86
CA LEU A 860 -5.53 -40.85 28.60
C LEU A 860 -5.60 -42.05 29.57
N ASP A 861 -4.85 -43.13 29.26
CA ASP A 861 -4.69 -44.23 30.15
C ASP A 861 -4.15 -43.75 31.51
N SER A 862 -4.71 -44.29 32.62
CA SER A 862 -4.39 -43.86 33.97
C SER A 862 -2.91 -44.04 34.36
N ARG A 863 -2.13 -44.85 33.63
CA ARG A 863 -0.67 -44.99 33.79
C ARG A 863 0.13 -43.72 33.53
N TYR A 864 -0.47 -42.78 32.81
CA TYR A 864 0.18 -41.51 32.45
C TYR A 864 -0.10 -40.38 33.47
N TYR A 865 -0.97 -40.64 34.42
CA TYR A 865 -1.37 -39.68 35.46
C TYR A 865 -0.72 -39.98 36.84
N ASP A 866 -0.74 -38.94 37.65
CA ASP A 866 -0.35 -39.04 39.08
C ASP A 866 -1.36 -39.83 39.91
N LYS A 867 -2.59 -40.05 39.42
CA LYS A 867 -3.68 -40.75 40.06
C LYS A 867 -4.37 -41.72 39.12
N LYS A 868 -4.86 -42.86 39.65
CA LYS A 868 -5.66 -43.82 38.88
C LYS A 868 -7.06 -43.25 38.64
N HIS A 869 -7.58 -43.42 37.41
CA HIS A 869 -8.95 -43.09 37.00
C HIS A 869 -9.39 -44.03 35.86
N ASP A 870 -10.70 -44.12 35.63
CA ASP A 870 -11.30 -44.94 34.57
C ASP A 870 -12.16 -44.11 33.62
N ASP A 871 -12.02 -42.78 33.60
CA ASP A 871 -12.84 -41.85 32.85
C ASP A 871 -12.47 -41.83 31.35
N GLU A 872 -13.45 -42.10 30.49
CA GLU A 872 -13.41 -41.94 29.05
C GLU A 872 -12.11 -42.40 28.33
N LEU A 873 -11.59 -43.59 28.73
CA LEU A 873 -10.38 -44.18 28.14
C LEU A 873 -10.57 -44.47 26.65
N GLN A 874 -9.55 -44.22 25.83
CA GLN A 874 -9.59 -44.32 24.38
C GLN A 874 -8.38 -45.10 23.82
N PRO A 875 -8.27 -46.40 24.09
CA PRO A 875 -7.06 -47.18 23.83
C PRO A 875 -6.73 -47.34 22.31
N HIS A 876 -7.74 -47.45 21.45
CA HIS A 876 -7.50 -47.54 20.00
C HIS A 876 -7.00 -46.19 19.42
N ARG A 877 -7.56 -45.12 19.95
CA ARG A 877 -7.09 -43.76 19.60
C ARG A 877 -5.65 -43.54 20.07
N ASP A 878 -5.31 -43.88 21.31
CA ASP A 878 -3.96 -43.75 21.82
C ASP A 878 -2.96 -44.48 20.92
N ALA A 879 -3.26 -45.76 20.55
CA ALA A 879 -2.42 -46.55 19.68
C ALA A 879 -2.28 -45.98 18.27
N MET A 880 -3.33 -45.38 17.72
CA MET A 880 -3.30 -44.77 16.40
C MET A 880 -2.55 -43.41 16.43
N GLU A 881 -2.86 -42.56 17.39
CA GLU A 881 -2.18 -41.27 17.56
C GLU A 881 -0.67 -41.48 17.78
N GLU A 882 -0.23 -42.44 18.57
CA GLU A 882 1.20 -42.74 18.74
C GLU A 882 1.88 -43.08 17.40
N LYS A 883 1.27 -43.93 16.57
CA LYS A 883 1.81 -44.29 15.27
C LYS A 883 1.92 -43.11 14.33
N LEU A 884 0.87 -42.29 14.23
CA LEU A 884 0.85 -41.12 13.40
C LEU A 884 1.88 -40.08 13.85
N ILE A 885 1.96 -39.80 15.16
CA ILE A 885 2.90 -38.82 15.73
C ILE A 885 4.35 -39.25 15.41
N ARG A 886 4.70 -40.52 15.70
CA ARG A 886 6.05 -41.03 15.43
C ARG A 886 6.40 -41.04 13.96
N TYR A 887 5.43 -41.38 13.10
CA TYR A 887 5.62 -41.35 11.64
C TYR A 887 5.86 -39.93 11.15
N CYS A 888 5.03 -38.99 11.56
CA CYS A 888 5.16 -37.57 11.15
C CYS A 888 6.50 -36.97 11.59
N ILE A 889 6.93 -37.24 12.81
CA ILE A 889 8.25 -36.79 13.32
C ILE A 889 9.39 -37.37 12.48
N SER A 890 9.38 -38.69 12.22
CA SER A 890 10.44 -39.31 11.43
C SER A 890 10.52 -38.84 9.96
N HIS A 891 9.42 -38.26 9.41
CA HIS A 891 9.33 -37.75 8.05
C HIS A 891 9.30 -36.23 7.99
N GLY A 892 9.51 -35.54 9.13
CA GLY A 892 9.55 -34.08 9.17
C GLY A 892 8.22 -33.39 8.88
N ILE A 893 7.07 -34.09 9.04
CA ILE A 893 5.73 -33.54 8.87
C ILE A 893 5.32 -32.80 10.15
N PRO A 894 4.93 -31.51 10.06
CA PRO A 894 4.51 -30.71 11.22
C PRO A 894 3.29 -31.29 11.93
N ILE A 895 3.20 -31.03 13.24
CA ILE A 895 2.12 -31.50 14.11
C ILE A 895 1.55 -30.35 14.91
N ILE A 896 0.23 -30.16 14.87
CA ILE A 896 -0.50 -29.30 15.82
C ILE A 896 -1.37 -30.18 16.72
N ALA A 897 -1.21 -30.02 18.03
CA ALA A 897 -1.94 -30.81 19.02
C ALA A 897 -2.78 -29.89 19.93
N THR A 898 -4.02 -30.27 20.20
CA THR A 898 -4.96 -29.51 21.02
C THR A 898 -5.39 -30.29 22.24
N CYS A 899 -5.37 -29.63 23.42
CA CYS A 899 -5.89 -30.11 24.72
C CYS A 899 -5.36 -31.52 25.06
N ARG A 900 -6.18 -32.57 24.94
CA ARG A 900 -5.72 -33.96 25.17
C ARG A 900 -4.58 -34.36 24.24
N GLY A 901 -4.59 -33.92 23.00
CA GLY A 901 -3.48 -34.16 22.06
C GLY A 901 -2.14 -33.60 22.56
N MET A 902 -2.15 -32.38 23.10
CA MET A 902 -1.01 -31.78 23.79
C MET A 902 -0.55 -32.65 24.98
N GLN A 903 -1.48 -33.06 25.81
CA GLN A 903 -1.20 -33.88 26.99
C GLN A 903 -0.59 -35.24 26.60
N TYR A 904 -1.12 -35.87 25.55
CA TYR A 904 -0.62 -37.14 25.05
C TYR A 904 0.82 -37.03 24.49
N ILE A 905 1.11 -36.05 23.73
CA ILE A 905 2.48 -35.82 23.22
C ILE A 905 3.46 -35.62 24.38
N ASN A 906 3.08 -34.81 25.39
CA ASN A 906 3.97 -34.62 26.56
C ASN A 906 4.34 -35.95 27.23
N VAL A 907 3.37 -36.83 27.49
CA VAL A 907 3.62 -38.10 28.18
C VAL A 907 4.34 -39.10 27.29
N LEU A 908 4.15 -39.11 25.98
CA LEU A 908 4.89 -39.95 25.03
C LEU A 908 6.39 -39.64 25.01
N PHE A 909 6.79 -38.42 25.38
CA PHE A 909 8.17 -37.97 25.44
C PHE A 909 8.72 -37.87 26.88
N GLY A 910 8.05 -38.50 27.85
CA GLY A 910 8.55 -38.67 29.21
C GLY A 910 8.12 -37.59 30.21
N GLY A 911 7.25 -36.67 29.79
CA GLY A 911 6.60 -35.73 30.70
C GLY A 911 5.54 -36.39 31.60
N LYS A 912 4.97 -35.63 32.52
CA LYS A 912 3.92 -36.12 33.46
C LYS A 912 2.64 -35.30 33.30
N LEU A 913 1.52 -35.94 33.64
CA LEU A 913 0.18 -35.35 33.62
C LEU A 913 -0.49 -35.48 34.98
N HIS A 914 -1.16 -34.44 35.43
CA HIS A 914 -1.89 -34.41 36.69
C HIS A 914 -3.38 -34.47 36.45
N TYR A 915 -4.03 -35.46 37.05
CA TYR A 915 -5.47 -35.67 36.97
C TYR A 915 -6.21 -34.73 37.91
N HIS A 916 -7.02 -33.83 37.35
CA HIS A 916 -7.83 -32.84 38.06
C HIS A 916 -7.10 -32.21 39.27
N PRO A 917 -5.93 -31.57 39.11
CA PRO A 917 -5.19 -31.02 40.22
C PRO A 917 -5.94 -29.86 40.87
N LYS A 918 -5.71 -29.63 42.16
CA LYS A 918 -6.24 -28.45 42.84
C LYS A 918 -5.41 -27.23 42.49
N LEU A 919 -5.95 -26.38 41.60
CA LEU A 919 -5.31 -25.14 41.19
C LEU A 919 -5.36 -24.07 42.28
N LYS A 920 -4.35 -23.18 42.32
CA LYS A 920 -4.31 -22.01 43.22
C LYS A 920 -5.42 -21.01 42.88
N VAL A 921 -5.60 -20.75 41.59
CA VAL A 921 -6.68 -19.91 41.03
C VAL A 921 -7.57 -20.80 40.18
N LYS A 922 -8.87 -20.83 40.48
CA LYS A 922 -9.82 -21.61 39.69
C LYS A 922 -9.95 -21.07 38.29
N ARG A 923 -10.03 -21.97 37.31
CA ARG A 923 -10.31 -21.69 35.90
C ARG A 923 -11.63 -22.36 35.52
N PRO A 924 -12.76 -21.65 35.51
CA PRO A 924 -14.04 -22.24 35.12
C PRO A 924 -14.02 -22.71 33.67
N ARG A 925 -14.73 -23.78 33.39
CA ARG A 925 -14.82 -24.35 32.04
C ARG A 925 -15.64 -23.43 31.13
N GLY A 926 -15.10 -23.07 29.95
CA GLY A 926 -15.75 -22.23 28.96
C GLY A 926 -15.43 -20.75 29.13
N GLU A 927 -14.79 -20.33 30.21
CA GLU A 927 -14.35 -18.95 30.44
C GLU A 927 -12.91 -18.74 29.95
N ASP A 928 -12.65 -17.53 29.48
CA ASP A 928 -11.29 -17.14 29.07
C ASP A 928 -10.45 -16.79 30.29
N HIS A 929 -9.16 -17.11 30.26
CA HIS A 929 -8.20 -16.74 31.29
C HIS A 929 -6.88 -16.24 30.68
N LYS A 930 -6.08 -15.55 31.47
CA LYS A 930 -4.79 -15.01 31.05
C LYS A 930 -3.70 -16.08 31.07
N VAL A 931 -2.89 -16.10 30.01
CA VAL A 931 -1.64 -16.82 29.92
C VAL A 931 -0.52 -15.89 29.50
N PHE A 932 0.70 -16.20 29.92
CA PHE A 932 1.87 -15.41 29.61
C PHE A 932 2.66 -16.06 28.47
N LEU A 933 2.80 -15.36 27.35
CA LEU A 933 3.65 -15.76 26.23
C LEU A 933 5.11 -15.54 26.58
N VAL A 934 5.87 -16.62 26.63
CA VAL A 934 7.25 -16.62 27.18
C VAL A 934 8.20 -15.81 26.27
N LYS A 935 8.16 -16.03 24.96
CA LYS A 935 9.04 -15.34 24.01
C LYS A 935 8.70 -13.86 23.83
N GLU A 936 7.40 -13.52 23.80
CA GLU A 936 6.91 -12.16 23.56
C GLU A 936 6.87 -11.30 24.82
N ASN A 937 7.08 -11.90 26.00
CA ASN A 937 7.05 -11.23 27.31
C ASN A 937 5.75 -10.44 27.57
N ARG A 938 4.60 -10.96 27.14
CA ARG A 938 3.27 -10.35 27.30
C ARG A 938 2.18 -11.36 27.64
N GLU A 939 1.02 -10.87 28.08
CA GLU A 939 -0.15 -11.69 28.37
C GLU A 939 -1.14 -11.68 27.22
N ILE A 940 -1.80 -12.83 27.00
CA ILE A 940 -2.97 -13.00 26.13
C ILE A 940 -4.09 -13.72 26.87
N TYR A 941 -5.31 -13.69 26.32
CA TYR A 941 -6.43 -14.48 26.81
C TYR A 941 -6.64 -15.74 25.99
N VAL A 942 -6.88 -16.88 26.66
CA VAL A 942 -7.18 -18.19 26.04
C VAL A 942 -8.40 -18.82 26.70
N ASN A 943 -9.16 -19.63 25.97
CA ASN A 943 -10.32 -20.32 26.51
C ASN A 943 -9.92 -21.56 27.34
N ASN A 944 -10.74 -21.93 28.34
CA ASN A 944 -10.50 -23.08 29.20
C ASN A 944 -11.56 -24.16 28.98
N TYR A 945 -11.14 -25.34 28.48
CA TYR A 945 -11.99 -26.51 28.34
C TYR A 945 -11.37 -27.78 28.96
N HIS A 946 -10.23 -27.66 29.64
CA HIS A 946 -9.49 -28.76 30.25
C HIS A 946 -9.64 -28.80 31.79
N LYS A 947 -9.34 -29.93 32.37
CA LYS A 947 -9.28 -30.15 33.82
C LYS A 947 -7.94 -30.73 34.25
N ASP A 948 -7.29 -31.47 33.38
CA ASP A 948 -5.98 -32.06 33.59
C ASP A 948 -4.90 -31.09 33.16
N CYS A 949 -3.77 -31.06 33.83
CA CYS A 949 -2.74 -30.06 33.68
C CYS A 949 -1.33 -30.67 33.58
N ILE A 950 -0.48 -29.96 32.86
CA ILE A 950 0.97 -30.16 32.85
C ILE A 950 1.58 -28.99 33.64
N PHE A 951 2.17 -29.22 34.79
CA PHE A 951 2.93 -28.19 35.48
C PHE A 951 4.28 -27.97 34.82
N THR A 952 4.88 -26.82 34.99
CA THR A 952 6.16 -26.46 34.34
C THR A 952 7.28 -27.47 34.58
N ASP A 953 7.40 -27.99 35.79
CA ASP A 953 8.37 -29.05 36.17
C ASP A 953 8.05 -30.44 35.58
N ASN A 954 6.90 -30.61 34.95
CA ASN A 954 6.43 -31.89 34.39
C ASN A 954 6.34 -31.88 32.85
N LEU A 955 6.77 -30.80 32.22
CA LEU A 955 6.96 -30.76 30.77
C LEU A 955 8.15 -31.65 30.38
N ALA A 956 8.00 -32.43 29.31
CA ALA A 956 9.08 -33.27 28.80
C ALA A 956 10.29 -32.41 28.38
N PRO A 957 11.53 -32.82 28.62
CA PRO A 957 12.73 -31.99 28.42
C PRO A 957 12.98 -31.54 26.96
N CYS A 958 12.38 -32.21 25.97
CA CYS A 958 12.50 -31.91 24.56
C CYS A 958 11.54 -30.80 24.08
N PHE A 959 10.71 -30.25 24.98
CA PHE A 959 9.75 -29.20 24.68
C PHE A 959 10.09 -27.89 25.38
N THR A 960 9.80 -26.77 24.69
CA THR A 960 9.97 -25.42 25.20
C THR A 960 8.58 -24.80 25.46
N PRO A 961 8.32 -24.24 26.64
CA PRO A 961 7.05 -23.56 26.90
C PRO A 961 6.86 -22.34 25.99
N VAL A 962 5.70 -22.26 25.36
CA VAL A 962 5.26 -21.08 24.56
C VAL A 962 4.37 -20.19 25.42
N ALA A 963 3.43 -20.77 26.17
CA ALA A 963 2.51 -20.06 27.04
C ALA A 963 2.38 -20.75 28.40
N VAL A 964 2.33 -19.95 29.47
CA VAL A 964 2.25 -20.45 30.86
C VAL A 964 1.19 -19.65 31.65
N ASP A 965 0.30 -20.36 32.36
CA ASP A 965 -0.49 -19.76 33.43
C ASP A 965 0.40 -19.58 34.67
N LYS A 966 0.95 -18.38 34.84
CA LYS A 966 1.89 -18.06 35.96
C LYS A 966 1.25 -18.16 37.34
N GLU A 967 -0.07 -18.01 37.46
CA GLU A 967 -0.76 -18.09 38.75
C GLU A 967 -0.85 -19.52 39.26
N ASN A 968 -1.03 -20.47 38.34
CA ASN A 968 -1.16 -21.89 38.64
C ASN A 968 0.10 -22.71 38.32
N ASP A 969 1.11 -22.12 37.69
CA ASP A 969 2.33 -22.78 37.23
C ASP A 969 2.06 -23.91 36.20
N VAL A 970 1.09 -23.67 35.30
CA VAL A 970 0.63 -24.63 34.30
C VAL A 970 1.12 -24.24 32.92
N VAL A 971 1.66 -25.19 32.16
CA VAL A 971 2.01 -25.02 30.75
C VAL A 971 0.75 -25.08 29.92
N GLU A 972 0.42 -23.96 29.29
CA GLU A 972 -0.75 -23.83 28.43
C GLU A 972 -0.43 -24.01 26.94
N ALA A 973 0.83 -23.80 26.52
CA ALA A 973 1.33 -24.18 25.22
C ALA A 973 2.83 -24.49 25.26
N TYR A 974 3.26 -25.41 24.41
CA TYR A 974 4.67 -25.71 24.19
C TYR A 974 4.97 -26.01 22.72
N GLU A 975 6.24 -25.90 22.32
CA GLU A 975 6.72 -26.26 21.00
C GLU A 975 7.98 -27.11 21.03
N SER A 976 8.26 -27.77 19.91
CA SER A 976 9.56 -28.37 19.60
C SER A 976 9.92 -28.05 18.17
N GLU A 977 10.96 -27.26 18.00
CA GLU A 977 11.50 -26.89 16.67
C GLU A 977 11.98 -28.12 15.91
N ALA A 978 12.81 -28.94 16.59
CA ALA A 978 13.42 -30.12 15.98
C ALA A 978 12.39 -31.17 15.52
N MET A 979 11.26 -31.30 16.21
CA MET A 979 10.19 -32.24 15.86
C MET A 979 9.04 -31.57 15.10
N LYS A 980 9.10 -30.26 14.87
CA LYS A 980 8.06 -29.45 14.25
C LYS A 980 6.69 -29.64 14.92
N ILE A 981 6.63 -29.47 16.25
CA ILE A 981 5.41 -29.64 17.05
C ILE A 981 5.01 -28.31 17.67
N LEU A 982 3.73 -27.96 17.54
CA LEU A 982 3.05 -26.96 18.35
C LEU A 982 1.91 -27.63 19.13
N ALA A 983 1.85 -27.44 20.43
CA ALA A 983 0.84 -28.04 21.29
C ALA A 983 0.17 -26.97 22.16
N LEU A 984 -1.18 -26.92 22.09
CA LEU A 984 -2.02 -25.93 22.75
C LEU A 984 -2.96 -26.63 23.76
N GLN A 985 -3.02 -26.17 25.01
CA GLN A 985 -3.96 -26.68 26.00
C GLN A 985 -5.38 -26.16 25.76
N TRP A 986 -5.49 -24.95 25.25
CA TRP A 986 -6.78 -24.34 24.85
C TRP A 986 -7.24 -24.84 23.49
N HIS A 987 -8.47 -24.44 23.12
CA HIS A 987 -9.14 -24.89 21.91
C HIS A 987 -9.23 -23.76 20.88
N PRO A 988 -8.34 -23.68 19.89
CA PRO A 988 -8.34 -22.62 18.86
C PRO A 988 -9.62 -22.63 18.00
N GLU A 989 -10.26 -23.79 17.87
CA GLU A 989 -11.47 -24.00 17.07
C GLU A 989 -12.77 -23.62 17.80
N ARG A 990 -12.71 -23.30 19.11
CA ARG A 990 -13.89 -22.95 19.92
C ARG A 990 -14.02 -21.45 20.13
N ARG A 991 -15.18 -21.06 20.66
CA ARG A 991 -15.48 -19.65 20.95
C ARG A 991 -14.58 -19.10 22.07
N PHE A 992 -14.20 -17.84 21.92
CA PHE A 992 -13.58 -17.01 22.94
C PHE A 992 -14.58 -15.93 23.38
N GLU A 993 -14.53 -15.54 24.65
CA GLU A 993 -15.35 -14.47 25.21
C GLU A 993 -14.65 -13.11 25.12
N THR A 994 -13.34 -13.10 25.21
CA THR A 994 -12.53 -11.89 25.19
C THR A 994 -12.28 -11.42 23.75
N ALA A 995 -12.46 -10.12 23.52
CA ALA A 995 -12.13 -9.53 22.24
C ALA A 995 -10.66 -9.75 21.88
N ASN A 996 -10.38 -10.07 20.61
CA ASN A 996 -9.05 -10.35 20.04
C ASN A 996 -8.38 -11.67 20.48
N ALA A 997 -8.93 -12.45 21.44
CA ALA A 997 -8.33 -13.70 21.89
C ALA A 997 -8.26 -14.77 20.78
N LEU A 998 -9.28 -14.84 19.92
CA LEU A 998 -9.28 -15.70 18.74
C LEU A 998 -8.18 -15.30 17.74
N GLU A 999 -8.00 -14.00 17.48
CA GLU A 999 -6.99 -13.50 16.55
C GLU A 999 -5.57 -13.77 17.05
N GLU A 1000 -5.33 -13.56 18.36
CA GLU A 1000 -4.04 -13.90 19.00
C GLU A 1000 -3.74 -15.40 18.91
N THR A 1001 -4.73 -16.25 19.18
CA THR A 1001 -4.59 -17.70 19.04
C THR A 1001 -4.32 -18.08 17.57
N ARG A 1002 -5.07 -17.52 16.64
CA ARG A 1002 -4.91 -17.76 15.20
C ARG A 1002 -3.51 -17.36 14.73
N LYS A 1003 -2.99 -16.23 15.21
CA LYS A 1003 -1.63 -15.80 14.91
C LYS A 1003 -0.58 -16.83 15.32
N ILE A 1004 -0.67 -17.38 16.55
CA ILE A 1004 0.26 -18.42 17.03
C ILE A 1004 0.25 -19.65 16.10
N VAL A 1005 -0.96 -20.09 15.69
CA VAL A 1005 -1.11 -21.23 14.78
C VAL A 1005 -0.55 -20.92 13.39
N LEU A 1006 -0.85 -19.73 12.83
CA LEU A 1006 -0.37 -19.30 11.53
C LEU A 1006 1.16 -19.13 11.52
N ASP A 1007 1.75 -18.55 12.55
CA ASP A 1007 3.21 -18.39 12.64
C ASP A 1007 3.92 -19.76 12.64
N PHE A 1008 3.35 -20.77 13.32
CA PHE A 1008 3.86 -22.12 13.25
C PHE A 1008 3.73 -22.74 11.84
N ILE A 1009 2.58 -22.56 11.19
CA ILE A 1009 2.33 -23.06 9.84
C ILE A 1009 3.30 -22.40 8.85
N ARG A 1010 3.45 -21.05 8.90
CA ARG A 1010 4.41 -20.28 8.09
C ARG A 1010 5.83 -20.82 8.20
N LYS A 1011 6.23 -21.13 9.41
CA LYS A 1011 7.59 -21.56 9.71
C LYS A 1011 7.91 -22.96 9.17
N HIS A 1012 6.93 -23.86 9.13
CA HIS A 1012 7.19 -25.29 8.90
C HIS A 1012 6.55 -25.87 7.65
N ILE A 1013 5.58 -25.17 7.03
CA ILE A 1013 4.88 -25.63 5.83
C ILE A 1013 5.19 -24.70 4.64
N GLY A 1014 5.46 -23.40 4.90
CA GLY A 1014 5.89 -22.42 3.93
C GLY A 1014 4.76 -21.60 3.37
#